data_f00bbca7250fecdb34ac6d022a6e9a8c
#
_entry.id   f00bbca7250fecdb34ac6d022a6e9a8c
#
_cell.length_a   1.000
_cell.length_b   1.000
_cell.length_c   1.000
_cell.angle_alpha   90.00
_cell.angle_beta   90.00
_cell.angle_gamma   90.00
#
_symmetry.space_group_name_H-M   'P 1'
#
loop_
_entity.id
_entity.type
_entity.pdbx_description
1 polymer ?
#
loop_
_entity_poly.entity_id
_entity_poly.type
_entity_poly.pdbx_seq_one_letter_code
_entity_poly.pdbx_strand_id
1 'polypeptide(L)'
;MPASLDHIHSDTPMGANLIADGATFRCWAPHATSVHVVGDFNNRRRDDASLLTRNEQGHWWGFIPAVKDRQRYMFYVVGLGGEGLKRDPYARELESPFPSRCVVRRTDFPWHQSGYVTPPFHEFVIYQLHVGTFFTPNLPHKGGTFLDVARKLPHLSDLGVTALQLMPIQEFQTAFSLGYNGTDYFSPEMDFAVADEDLAPYVADVNDLLDAKGQRRYQVKELRGEMNQLKALVDLCHLHGMAVLLDVVYNHAGGDFGDQSLYFFDRQDPAGGQRNSLYFTDKGHAGGLVFDFAKPELRDFLIHNAKFFLDEYRVDGFRYDQVSVIDHDGAPQGWRFCQDLTSTLHGQRPEALNHAEYWNVNPYVVKPPPEGAGFDTTLTDGLRIAVRDVIGNASAPDERPLNMTGLARSLWPEGFGEQWRFVQGPENHDIVYNGRELRIARVGDPDHPRSWFARSRARVATGLSLTAPGIPMFFMGQEFLEDKQWSDDFVAHHDLLLYWAGLDQGDKQMLDHLRFTRELLDLRRRSPALRGQGFRVVHVHDQNRVLAFHRWVEGEGHDVIVVAHLANFTRVGYRIGFPGGGDWREVFNSDVYENWVNAGVMGNGGRVVADLQPLHGFNASAAVVLPANSLMVFAR
;
A
#
# COMPACT_ATOMS: atom_id res chain seq x y z
N MET A 1 -15.73 -46.37 1.00
CA MET A 1 -14.28 -46.23 1.13
C MET A 1 -14.01 -44.72 1.21
N PRO A 2 -13.11 -44.27 2.06
CA PRO A 2 -12.72 -42.86 2.11
C PRO A 2 -12.29 -42.33 0.74
N ALA A 3 -12.18 -41.00 0.62
CA ALA A 3 -11.62 -40.34 -0.56
C ALA A 3 -10.26 -40.95 -0.94
N SER A 4 -10.00 -41.07 -2.24
CA SER A 4 -8.74 -41.64 -2.73
C SER A 4 -7.52 -40.89 -2.20
N LEU A 5 -6.41 -41.60 -2.02
CA LEU A 5 -5.10 -41.00 -1.75
C LEU A 5 -4.25 -40.86 -3.02
N ASP A 6 -4.82 -41.11 -4.19
CA ASP A 6 -4.17 -40.83 -5.46
C ASP A 6 -3.81 -39.33 -5.51
N HIS A 7 -2.62 -39.00 -6.01
CA HIS A 7 -2.11 -37.63 -6.08
C HIS A 7 -1.86 -36.93 -4.73
N ILE A 8 -1.94 -37.64 -3.60
CA ILE A 8 -1.66 -37.13 -2.27
C ILE A 8 -0.22 -37.45 -1.89
N HIS A 9 0.56 -36.41 -1.62
CA HIS A 9 1.97 -36.47 -1.19
C HIS A 9 2.18 -35.56 0.01
N SER A 10 3.34 -35.66 0.67
CA SER A 10 3.67 -34.83 1.84
C SER A 10 3.63 -33.31 1.55
N ASP A 11 3.94 -32.94 0.31
CA ASP A 11 3.97 -31.58 -0.22
C ASP A 11 2.67 -31.15 -0.94
N THR A 12 1.61 -31.99 -0.93
CA THR A 12 0.29 -31.59 -1.44
C THR A 12 -0.13 -30.26 -0.81
N PRO A 13 -0.42 -29.21 -1.61
CA PRO A 13 -0.77 -27.91 -1.06
C PRO A 13 -2.05 -27.94 -0.23
N MET A 14 -2.16 -26.99 0.70
CA MET A 14 -3.39 -26.77 1.49
C MET A 14 -4.52 -26.26 0.60
N GLY A 15 -5.76 -26.44 1.07
CA GLY A 15 -6.97 -26.04 0.35
C GLY A 15 -7.35 -26.99 -0.78
N ALA A 16 -8.15 -26.48 -1.73
CA ALA A 16 -8.58 -27.18 -2.93
C ALA A 16 -7.63 -26.90 -4.10
N ASN A 17 -7.03 -27.95 -4.67
CA ASN A 17 -6.08 -27.80 -5.77
C ASN A 17 -6.55 -28.62 -6.98
N LEU A 18 -6.97 -27.94 -8.04
CA LEU A 18 -7.45 -28.55 -9.27
C LEU A 18 -6.29 -29.15 -10.07
N ILE A 19 -6.46 -30.41 -10.45
CA ILE A 19 -5.55 -31.18 -11.31
C ILE A 19 -6.32 -31.78 -12.49
N ALA A 20 -5.64 -32.49 -13.40
CA ALA A 20 -6.24 -32.96 -14.66
C ALA A 20 -7.54 -33.76 -14.48
N ASP A 21 -7.59 -34.67 -13.49
CA ASP A 21 -8.66 -35.63 -13.33
C ASP A 21 -9.61 -35.33 -12.15
N GLY A 22 -9.42 -34.22 -11.44
CA GLY A 22 -10.17 -33.84 -10.26
C GLY A 22 -9.49 -32.79 -9.42
N ALA A 23 -9.65 -32.86 -8.10
CA ALA A 23 -8.95 -31.98 -7.17
C ALA A 23 -8.46 -32.72 -5.93
N THR A 24 -7.30 -32.30 -5.43
CA THR A 24 -6.85 -32.64 -4.08
C THR A 24 -7.41 -31.62 -3.09
N PHE A 25 -7.76 -32.09 -1.89
CA PHE A 25 -8.22 -31.26 -0.79
C PHE A 25 -7.35 -31.53 0.44
N ARG A 26 -6.92 -30.47 1.12
CA ARG A 26 -6.14 -30.57 2.35
C ARG A 26 -6.51 -29.46 3.32
N CYS A 27 -6.81 -29.83 4.57
CA CYS A 27 -7.00 -28.87 5.65
C CYS A 27 -6.33 -29.35 6.94
N TRP A 28 -6.11 -28.43 7.88
CA TRP A 28 -5.58 -28.74 9.20
C TRP A 28 -6.69 -28.65 10.24
N ALA A 29 -7.04 -29.80 10.83
CA ALA A 29 -8.08 -29.93 11.85
C ALA A 29 -7.66 -31.03 12.86
N PRO A 30 -6.68 -30.72 13.74
CA PRO A 30 -6.05 -31.73 14.61
C PRO A 30 -7.01 -32.33 15.64
N HIS A 31 -8.09 -31.64 16.00
CA HIS A 31 -9.06 -32.09 17.00
C HIS A 31 -10.30 -32.73 16.38
N ALA A 32 -10.46 -32.63 15.06
CA ALA A 32 -11.57 -33.25 14.36
C ALA A 32 -11.51 -34.78 14.44
N THR A 33 -12.68 -35.41 14.54
CA THR A 33 -12.87 -36.88 14.47
C THR A 33 -13.17 -37.34 13.05
N SER A 34 -13.74 -36.47 12.22
CA SER A 34 -13.87 -36.66 10.77
C SER A 34 -13.97 -35.33 10.03
N VAL A 35 -13.45 -35.30 8.80
CA VAL A 35 -13.59 -34.19 7.87
C VAL A 35 -14.05 -34.72 6.53
N HIS A 36 -15.13 -34.18 5.99
CA HIS A 36 -15.64 -34.48 4.67
C HIS A 36 -15.54 -33.26 3.75
N VAL A 37 -15.31 -33.48 2.46
CA VAL A 37 -15.46 -32.45 1.44
C VAL A 37 -16.83 -32.56 0.80
N VAL A 38 -17.64 -31.54 0.88
CA VAL A 38 -18.99 -31.49 0.30
C VAL A 38 -19.08 -30.34 -0.71
N GLY A 39 -19.57 -30.64 -1.90
CA GLY A 39 -19.60 -29.66 -2.98
C GLY A 39 -20.56 -30.03 -4.10
N ASP A 40 -20.56 -29.21 -5.16
CA ASP A 40 -21.41 -29.46 -6.35
C ASP A 40 -21.08 -30.78 -7.03
N PHE A 41 -19.83 -31.23 -6.94
CA PHE A 41 -19.32 -32.48 -7.54
C PHE A 41 -19.87 -33.76 -6.89
N ASN A 42 -20.38 -33.69 -5.66
CA ASN A 42 -20.98 -34.85 -4.97
C ASN A 42 -22.40 -34.57 -4.47
N ASN A 43 -23.09 -33.59 -5.08
CA ASN A 43 -24.43 -33.15 -4.67
C ASN A 43 -24.51 -32.77 -3.19
N ARG A 44 -23.43 -32.28 -2.62
CA ARG A 44 -23.28 -31.87 -1.21
C ARG A 44 -23.54 -33.02 -0.21
N ARG A 45 -23.27 -34.23 -0.62
CA ARG A 45 -23.47 -35.42 0.23
C ARG A 45 -22.26 -35.64 1.12
N ARG A 46 -22.54 -36.00 2.37
CA ARG A 46 -21.58 -36.48 3.34
C ARG A 46 -21.66 -38.01 3.34
N ASP A 47 -20.81 -38.64 2.57
CA ASP A 47 -20.71 -40.07 2.44
C ASP A 47 -19.25 -40.55 2.58
N ASP A 48 -19.02 -41.85 2.51
CA ASP A 48 -17.69 -42.41 2.62
C ASP A 48 -16.72 -41.83 1.57
N ALA A 49 -17.17 -41.60 0.35
CA ALA A 49 -16.31 -41.10 -0.73
C ALA A 49 -15.87 -39.65 -0.54
N SER A 50 -16.57 -38.89 0.31
CA SER A 50 -16.23 -37.52 0.69
C SER A 50 -15.36 -37.42 1.96
N LEU A 51 -15.19 -38.55 2.70
CA LEU A 51 -14.40 -38.59 3.94
C LEU A 51 -12.91 -38.53 3.64
N LEU A 52 -12.23 -37.50 4.17
CA LEU A 52 -10.78 -37.34 4.07
C LEU A 52 -10.04 -38.27 5.04
N THR A 53 -8.79 -38.58 4.72
CA THR A 53 -7.88 -39.35 5.57
C THR A 53 -7.02 -38.41 6.43
N ARG A 54 -6.90 -38.71 7.73
CA ARG A 54 -6.09 -37.94 8.69
C ARG A 54 -4.65 -38.47 8.75
N ASN A 55 -3.67 -37.56 8.76
CA ASN A 55 -2.28 -37.89 9.07
C ASN A 55 -1.96 -37.68 10.57
N GLU A 56 -0.74 -38.00 10.98
CA GLU A 56 -0.27 -37.86 12.38
C GLU A 56 -0.21 -36.41 12.89
N GLN A 57 0.00 -35.43 11.97
CA GLN A 57 0.06 -34.00 12.29
C GLN A 57 -1.31 -33.31 12.35
N GLY A 58 -2.39 -34.07 12.14
CA GLY A 58 -3.77 -33.54 12.16
C GLY A 58 -4.22 -32.88 10.87
N HIS A 59 -3.50 -33.09 9.77
CA HIS A 59 -4.01 -32.73 8.46
C HIS A 59 -4.95 -33.81 7.93
N TRP A 60 -6.00 -33.34 7.27
CA TRP A 60 -6.98 -34.18 6.56
C TRP A 60 -6.83 -33.92 5.07
N TRP A 61 -6.68 -34.98 4.29
CA TRP A 61 -6.45 -34.89 2.86
C TRP A 61 -7.12 -36.01 2.08
N GLY A 62 -7.33 -35.76 0.78
CA GLY A 62 -7.87 -36.73 -0.15
C GLY A 62 -8.03 -36.16 -1.55
N PHE A 63 -8.16 -37.03 -2.51
CA PHE A 63 -8.43 -36.70 -3.90
C PHE A 63 -9.87 -37.01 -4.24
N ILE A 64 -10.57 -36.06 -4.86
CA ILE A 64 -11.95 -36.21 -5.36
C ILE A 64 -11.91 -36.14 -6.89
N PRO A 65 -12.31 -37.21 -7.59
CA PRO A 65 -12.31 -37.23 -9.06
C PRO A 65 -13.38 -36.33 -9.67
N ALA A 66 -13.16 -35.92 -10.92
CA ALA A 66 -14.10 -35.18 -11.75
C ALA A 66 -14.52 -33.80 -11.21
N VAL A 67 -13.83 -33.27 -10.19
CA VAL A 67 -14.00 -31.87 -9.75
C VAL A 67 -13.55 -30.95 -10.87
N LYS A 68 -14.30 -29.86 -11.09
CA LYS A 68 -14.06 -28.88 -12.15
C LYS A 68 -13.88 -27.48 -11.57
N ASP A 69 -13.22 -26.64 -12.36
CA ASP A 69 -13.12 -25.20 -12.09
C ASP A 69 -14.51 -24.59 -11.85
N ARG A 70 -14.59 -23.64 -10.90
CA ARG A 70 -15.79 -22.91 -10.47
C ARG A 70 -16.87 -23.75 -9.78
N GLN A 71 -16.61 -25.00 -9.41
CA GLN A 71 -17.50 -25.75 -8.52
C GLN A 71 -17.33 -25.29 -7.07
N ARG A 72 -18.45 -25.26 -6.35
CA ARG A 72 -18.50 -24.81 -4.95
C ARG A 72 -18.24 -25.97 -4.03
N TYR A 73 -17.60 -25.69 -2.90
CA TYR A 73 -17.34 -26.68 -1.86
C TYR A 73 -17.28 -26.06 -0.48
N MET A 74 -17.34 -26.89 0.55
CA MET A 74 -17.02 -26.60 1.94
C MET A 74 -16.45 -27.86 2.59
N PHE A 75 -15.76 -27.69 3.71
CA PHE A 75 -15.47 -28.80 4.60
C PHE A 75 -16.63 -29.00 5.57
N TYR A 76 -16.99 -30.24 5.84
CA TYR A 76 -17.86 -30.61 6.96
C TYR A 76 -16.98 -31.24 8.04
N VAL A 77 -16.79 -30.52 9.13
CA VAL A 77 -15.88 -30.88 10.21
C VAL A 77 -16.71 -31.41 11.39
N VAL A 78 -16.32 -32.56 11.92
CA VAL A 78 -16.91 -33.16 13.12
C VAL A 78 -15.85 -33.26 14.20
N GLY A 79 -16.09 -32.72 15.36
CA GLY A 79 -15.18 -32.74 16.51
C GLY A 79 -15.91 -32.62 17.83
N LEU A 80 -15.16 -32.64 18.95
CA LEU A 80 -15.73 -32.54 20.29
C LEU A 80 -16.46 -31.22 20.53
N GLY A 81 -16.06 -30.16 19.85
CA GLY A 81 -16.66 -28.83 19.96
C GLY A 81 -17.90 -28.61 19.10
N GLY A 82 -18.35 -29.62 18.34
CA GLY A 82 -19.50 -29.54 17.46
C GLY A 82 -19.24 -30.11 16.07
N GLU A 83 -20.24 -30.00 15.20
CA GLU A 83 -20.13 -30.39 13.80
C GLU A 83 -20.80 -29.36 12.90
N GLY A 84 -20.30 -29.19 11.68
CA GLY A 84 -20.91 -28.28 10.72
C GLY A 84 -20.06 -28.00 9.49
N LEU A 85 -20.66 -27.23 8.57
CA LEU A 85 -19.98 -26.70 7.39
C LEU A 85 -18.99 -25.61 7.80
N LYS A 86 -17.79 -25.65 7.21
CA LYS A 86 -16.71 -24.69 7.44
C LYS A 86 -16.17 -24.21 6.11
N ARG A 87 -15.91 -22.90 5.97
CA ARG A 87 -15.13 -22.38 4.85
C ARG A 87 -13.69 -22.88 4.96
N ASP A 88 -13.10 -23.16 3.82
CA ASP A 88 -11.69 -23.54 3.75
C ASP A 88 -10.79 -22.34 4.09
N PRO A 89 -9.93 -22.41 5.12
CA PRO A 89 -9.00 -21.34 5.43
C PRO A 89 -8.08 -20.92 4.28
N TYR A 90 -7.89 -21.80 3.29
CA TYR A 90 -7.07 -21.59 2.10
C TYR A 90 -7.92 -21.38 0.83
N ALA A 91 -9.20 -21.04 0.97
CA ALA A 91 -10.07 -20.77 -0.18
C ALA A 91 -9.52 -19.58 -0.99
N ARG A 92 -9.38 -19.79 -2.30
CA ARG A 92 -8.84 -18.79 -3.23
C ARG A 92 -9.90 -17.83 -3.76
N GLU A 93 -11.16 -18.21 -3.65
CA GLU A 93 -12.33 -17.44 -4.09
C GLU A 93 -13.55 -17.91 -3.33
N LEU A 94 -14.43 -16.99 -2.97
CA LEU A 94 -15.72 -17.26 -2.37
C LEU A 94 -16.86 -16.93 -3.35
N GLU A 95 -18.01 -17.57 -3.18
CA GLU A 95 -19.22 -17.24 -3.93
C GLU A 95 -19.89 -16.00 -3.33
N SER A 96 -20.24 -15.03 -4.15
CA SER A 96 -21.04 -13.87 -3.71
C SER A 96 -22.52 -14.28 -3.50
N PRO A 97 -23.25 -13.70 -2.50
CA PRO A 97 -22.78 -12.77 -1.48
C PRO A 97 -22.16 -13.47 -0.26
N PHE A 98 -21.35 -12.71 0.49
CA PHE A 98 -20.79 -13.18 1.76
C PHE A 98 -21.90 -13.32 2.86
N PRO A 99 -21.82 -14.29 3.82
CA PRO A 99 -20.89 -15.42 3.84
C PRO A 99 -21.36 -16.56 2.94
N SER A 100 -20.46 -17.22 2.22
CA SER A 100 -20.86 -18.24 1.28
C SER A 100 -19.82 -19.36 1.10
N ARG A 101 -20.00 -20.13 0.04
CA ARG A 101 -19.18 -21.33 -0.22
C ARG A 101 -17.86 -20.95 -0.88
N CYS A 102 -16.85 -21.76 -0.61
CA CYS A 102 -15.58 -21.72 -1.31
C CYS A 102 -15.73 -22.18 -2.75
N VAL A 103 -14.94 -21.62 -3.66
CA VAL A 103 -14.94 -21.95 -5.08
C VAL A 103 -13.62 -22.62 -5.45
N VAL A 104 -13.69 -23.80 -6.09
CA VAL A 104 -12.50 -24.44 -6.67
C VAL A 104 -12.02 -23.61 -7.85
N ARG A 105 -10.77 -23.17 -7.85
CA ARG A 105 -10.23 -22.32 -8.90
C ARG A 105 -9.01 -22.93 -9.57
N ARG A 106 -9.00 -22.76 -10.89
CA ARG A 106 -7.81 -22.98 -11.69
C ARG A 106 -6.83 -21.84 -11.46
N THR A 107 -5.53 -22.15 -11.46
CA THR A 107 -4.46 -21.15 -11.20
C THR A 107 -3.84 -20.59 -12.48
N ASP A 108 -4.08 -21.22 -13.63
CA ASP A 108 -3.59 -20.75 -14.92
C ASP A 108 -4.23 -19.41 -15.30
N PHE A 109 -3.40 -18.37 -15.39
CA PHE A 109 -3.79 -17.04 -15.84
C PHE A 109 -2.90 -16.63 -17.04
N PRO A 110 -3.48 -16.02 -18.08
CA PRO A 110 -2.73 -15.69 -19.29
C PRO A 110 -1.92 -14.39 -19.15
N TRP A 111 -0.93 -14.39 -18.27
CA TRP A 111 -0.02 -13.28 -18.03
C TRP A 111 0.65 -12.77 -19.30
N HIS A 112 0.82 -11.44 -19.40
CA HIS A 112 1.67 -10.84 -20.42
C HIS A 112 3.12 -10.84 -19.97
N GLN A 113 4.03 -10.87 -20.95
CA GLN A 113 5.46 -10.70 -20.70
C GLN A 113 5.78 -9.20 -20.75
N SER A 114 5.73 -8.53 -19.62
CA SER A 114 5.99 -7.09 -19.52
C SER A 114 7.47 -6.75 -19.59
N GLY A 115 8.35 -7.71 -19.28
CA GLY A 115 9.77 -7.43 -19.01
C GLY A 115 9.98 -6.59 -17.75
N TYR A 116 8.95 -6.43 -16.93
CA TYR A 116 9.00 -5.66 -15.69
C TYR A 116 10.00 -6.27 -14.69
N VAL A 117 10.76 -5.39 -14.06
CA VAL A 117 11.67 -5.72 -12.96
C VAL A 117 11.38 -4.72 -11.85
N THR A 118 11.17 -5.21 -10.64
CA THR A 118 10.96 -4.37 -9.46
C THR A 118 12.18 -3.44 -9.28
N PRO A 119 11.98 -2.11 -9.22
CA PRO A 119 13.09 -1.18 -9.08
C PRO A 119 13.75 -1.30 -7.70
N PRO A 120 15.02 -0.85 -7.56
CA PRO A 120 15.65 -0.71 -6.25
C PRO A 120 14.80 0.15 -5.30
N PHE A 121 14.79 -0.16 -4.01
CA PHE A 121 13.90 0.48 -3.04
C PHE A 121 14.03 2.01 -2.97
N HIS A 122 15.22 2.58 -3.17
CA HIS A 122 15.43 4.04 -3.21
C HIS A 122 14.79 4.73 -4.43
N GLU A 123 14.32 3.97 -5.42
CA GLU A 123 13.58 4.47 -6.59
C GLU A 123 12.07 4.40 -6.41
N PHE A 124 11.59 3.79 -5.35
CA PHE A 124 10.16 3.73 -5.08
C PHE A 124 9.57 5.13 -4.85
N VAL A 125 8.40 5.32 -5.45
CA VAL A 125 7.41 6.35 -5.14
C VAL A 125 6.10 5.61 -4.97
N ILE A 126 5.65 5.48 -3.73
CA ILE A 126 4.48 4.67 -3.38
C ILE A 126 3.21 5.53 -3.51
N TYR A 127 2.19 4.98 -4.15
CA TYR A 127 0.85 5.55 -4.23
C TYR A 127 -0.13 4.62 -3.52
N GLN A 128 -0.59 5.03 -2.35
CA GLN A 128 -1.56 4.29 -1.55
C GLN A 128 -2.98 4.60 -2.02
N LEU A 129 -3.78 3.57 -2.27
CA LEU A 129 -5.17 3.72 -2.67
C LEU A 129 -6.08 2.64 -2.06
N HIS A 130 -7.36 2.98 -1.90
CA HIS A 130 -8.44 2.09 -1.55
C HIS A 130 -9.25 1.75 -2.81
N VAL A 131 -9.31 0.45 -3.18
CA VAL A 131 -9.93 0.01 -4.44
C VAL A 131 -11.38 0.49 -4.55
N GLY A 132 -12.17 0.31 -3.50
CA GLY A 132 -13.60 0.62 -3.49
C GLY A 132 -13.96 2.10 -3.65
N THR A 133 -13.01 3.04 -3.45
CA THR A 133 -13.29 4.49 -3.48
C THR A 133 -12.32 5.31 -4.33
N PHE A 134 -11.34 4.65 -4.96
CA PHE A 134 -10.38 5.35 -5.82
C PHE A 134 -11.01 5.89 -7.09
N PHE A 135 -11.74 5.06 -7.82
CA PHE A 135 -12.48 5.47 -9.00
C PHE A 135 -13.82 4.72 -9.06
N THR A 136 -14.92 5.45 -9.00
CA THR A 136 -16.28 4.93 -8.76
C THR A 136 -17.25 5.40 -9.85
N PRO A 137 -17.13 4.90 -11.10
CA PRO A 137 -17.95 5.36 -12.21
C PRO A 137 -19.44 4.97 -12.10
N ASN A 138 -19.77 3.96 -11.27
CA ASN A 138 -21.10 3.36 -11.17
C ASN A 138 -21.89 3.75 -9.91
N LEU A 139 -21.50 4.83 -9.24
CA LEU A 139 -22.24 5.31 -8.07
C LEU A 139 -23.69 5.70 -8.43
N PRO A 140 -24.62 5.58 -7.47
CA PRO A 140 -24.43 5.13 -6.08
C PRO A 140 -24.57 3.62 -5.88
N HIS A 141 -24.64 2.84 -6.95
CA HIS A 141 -25.05 1.44 -6.89
C HIS A 141 -23.91 0.48 -6.51
N LYS A 142 -22.66 0.86 -6.79
CA LYS A 142 -21.48 0.03 -6.52
C LYS A 142 -20.24 0.87 -6.29
N GLY A 143 -19.35 0.41 -5.38
CA GLY A 143 -17.99 0.94 -5.22
C GLY A 143 -17.10 0.65 -6.43
N GLY A 144 -15.86 1.16 -6.38
CA GLY A 144 -14.85 0.88 -7.38
C GLY A 144 -14.39 -0.57 -7.36
N THR A 145 -13.85 -1.04 -8.47
CA THR A 145 -13.38 -2.41 -8.67
C THR A 145 -11.91 -2.45 -9.08
N PHE A 146 -11.29 -3.64 -9.08
CA PHE A 146 -9.93 -3.84 -9.60
C PHE A 146 -9.79 -3.33 -11.03
N LEU A 147 -10.81 -3.54 -11.87
CA LEU A 147 -10.78 -3.08 -13.26
C LEU A 147 -11.02 -1.57 -13.38
N ASP A 148 -11.72 -0.94 -12.43
CA ASP A 148 -11.82 0.52 -12.36
C ASP A 148 -10.48 1.16 -11.99
N VAL A 149 -9.71 0.56 -11.07
CA VAL A 149 -8.33 0.98 -10.79
C VAL A 149 -7.48 0.88 -12.05
N ALA A 150 -7.60 -0.23 -12.80
CA ALA A 150 -6.86 -0.45 -14.04
C ALA A 150 -7.09 0.68 -15.08
N ARG A 151 -8.29 1.22 -15.18
CA ARG A 151 -8.63 2.36 -16.08
C ARG A 151 -7.85 3.64 -15.77
N LYS A 152 -7.32 3.78 -14.54
CA LYS A 152 -6.53 4.94 -14.10
C LYS A 152 -5.00 4.70 -14.13
N LEU A 153 -4.53 3.54 -14.56
CA LEU A 153 -3.08 3.26 -14.67
C LEU A 153 -2.33 4.22 -15.58
N PRO A 154 -2.87 4.69 -16.74
CA PRO A 154 -2.20 5.71 -17.52
C PRO A 154 -1.94 7.00 -16.73
N HIS A 155 -2.92 7.48 -15.94
CA HIS A 155 -2.75 8.66 -15.07
C HIS A 155 -1.61 8.47 -14.06
N LEU A 156 -1.57 7.32 -13.38
CA LEU A 156 -0.55 7.02 -12.36
C LEU A 156 0.84 6.83 -12.98
N SER A 157 0.93 6.18 -14.14
CA SER A 157 2.18 6.04 -14.88
C SER A 157 2.71 7.39 -15.38
N ASP A 158 1.84 8.24 -15.94
CA ASP A 158 2.19 9.59 -16.39
C ASP A 158 2.58 10.51 -15.24
N LEU A 159 2.01 10.30 -14.05
CA LEU A 159 2.40 10.99 -12.83
C LEU A 159 3.84 10.65 -12.43
N GLY A 160 4.31 9.43 -12.71
CA GLY A 160 5.64 8.95 -12.35
C GLY A 160 5.68 8.12 -11.07
N VAL A 161 4.55 7.57 -10.65
CA VAL A 161 4.44 6.57 -9.57
C VAL A 161 5.14 5.28 -10.00
N THR A 162 5.87 4.65 -9.08
CA THR A 162 6.59 3.39 -9.36
C THR A 162 6.03 2.20 -8.59
N ALA A 163 5.17 2.43 -7.59
CA ALA A 163 4.52 1.35 -6.84
C ALA A 163 3.11 1.75 -6.40
N LEU A 164 2.14 0.88 -6.63
CA LEU A 164 0.81 0.99 -6.03
C LEU A 164 0.78 0.19 -4.73
N GLN A 165 0.37 0.82 -3.65
CA GLN A 165 0.02 0.14 -2.41
C GLN A 165 -1.49 0.05 -2.31
N LEU A 166 -2.03 -1.13 -2.56
CA LEU A 166 -3.45 -1.41 -2.38
C LEU A 166 -3.72 -1.60 -0.90
N MET A 167 -4.64 -0.82 -0.33
CA MET A 167 -5.20 -1.09 1.00
C MET A 167 -5.77 -2.50 1.02
N PRO A 168 -6.03 -3.12 2.20
CA PRO A 168 -6.31 -4.54 2.27
C PRO A 168 -7.38 -5.01 1.29
N ILE A 169 -7.06 -6.07 0.55
CA ILE A 169 -7.91 -6.64 -0.51
C ILE A 169 -8.34 -8.08 -0.19
N GLN A 170 -7.98 -8.58 0.98
CA GLN A 170 -8.45 -9.88 1.45
C GLN A 170 -9.91 -9.77 1.86
N GLU A 171 -10.68 -10.84 1.63
CA GLU A 171 -12.12 -10.87 1.86
C GLU A 171 -12.53 -10.36 3.24
N PHE A 172 -13.55 -9.54 3.31
CA PHE A 172 -14.16 -9.02 4.53
C PHE A 172 -15.69 -9.10 4.48
N GLN A 173 -16.35 -8.94 5.62
CA GLN A 173 -17.76 -9.29 5.79
C GLN A 173 -18.75 -8.37 5.10
N THR A 174 -18.39 -7.10 4.85
CA THR A 174 -19.31 -6.03 4.42
C THR A 174 -19.00 -5.55 3.01
N ALA A 175 -19.98 -5.02 2.30
CA ALA A 175 -19.81 -4.49 0.94
C ALA A 175 -18.88 -3.25 0.85
N PHE A 176 -18.53 -2.64 1.97
CA PHE A 176 -17.51 -1.59 2.09
C PHE A 176 -16.79 -1.72 3.42
N SER A 177 -15.50 -1.52 3.43
CA SER A 177 -14.63 -1.55 4.61
C SER A 177 -13.28 -0.96 4.26
N LEU A 178 -12.56 -0.47 5.27
CA LEU A 178 -11.12 -0.19 5.16
C LEU A 178 -10.30 -1.44 4.82
N GLY A 179 -10.88 -2.65 5.02
CA GLY A 179 -10.24 -3.94 4.77
C GLY A 179 -9.45 -4.51 5.95
N TYR A 180 -9.35 -3.80 7.09
CA TYR A 180 -8.59 -4.26 8.26
C TYR A 180 -9.34 -5.24 9.16
N ASN A 181 -10.43 -5.82 8.67
CA ASN A 181 -11.26 -6.82 9.36
C ASN A 181 -11.43 -8.10 8.52
N GLY A 182 -10.35 -8.55 7.88
CA GLY A 182 -10.34 -9.71 6.99
C GLY A 182 -10.91 -10.99 7.61
N THR A 183 -11.60 -11.78 6.80
CA THR A 183 -12.28 -13.03 7.19
C THR A 183 -11.69 -14.27 6.52
N ASP A 184 -11.29 -14.15 5.24
CA ASP A 184 -10.78 -15.25 4.42
C ASP A 184 -9.52 -14.79 3.67
N TYR A 185 -8.36 -15.22 4.15
CA TYR A 185 -7.06 -14.62 3.85
C TYR A 185 -6.52 -14.89 2.44
N PHE A 186 -6.94 -15.97 1.79
CA PHE A 186 -6.48 -16.35 0.45
C PHE A 186 -7.42 -15.88 -0.66
N SER A 187 -8.61 -15.37 -0.31
CA SER A 187 -9.59 -14.83 -1.26
C SER A 187 -9.43 -13.31 -1.36
N PRO A 188 -9.34 -12.74 -2.58
CA PRO A 188 -9.56 -11.31 -2.78
C PRO A 188 -11.01 -10.94 -2.48
N GLU A 189 -11.24 -9.69 -2.09
CA GLU A 189 -12.54 -9.12 -1.80
C GLU A 189 -13.48 -9.21 -3.02
N MET A 190 -14.60 -9.90 -2.84
CA MET A 190 -15.55 -10.17 -3.93
C MET A 190 -16.24 -8.91 -4.46
N ASP A 191 -16.48 -7.91 -3.61
CA ASP A 191 -17.12 -6.66 -4.01
C ASP A 191 -16.18 -5.73 -4.80
N PHE A 192 -14.86 -6.01 -4.79
CA PHE A 192 -13.89 -5.35 -5.66
C PHE A 192 -13.81 -5.98 -7.06
N ALA A 193 -14.65 -6.95 -7.36
CA ALA A 193 -14.74 -7.54 -8.69
C ALA A 193 -16.01 -7.09 -9.42
N VAL A 194 -15.90 -6.99 -10.74
CA VAL A 194 -17.05 -6.82 -11.64
C VAL A 194 -17.75 -8.16 -11.80
N ALA A 195 -19.09 -8.18 -11.67
CA ALA A 195 -19.87 -9.39 -11.88
C ALA A 195 -19.72 -9.93 -13.32
N ASP A 196 -19.80 -11.27 -13.48
CA ASP A 196 -19.56 -11.93 -14.79
C ASP A 196 -20.48 -11.41 -15.92
N GLU A 197 -21.72 -11.05 -15.59
CA GLU A 197 -22.71 -10.49 -16.52
C GLU A 197 -22.38 -9.06 -17.00
N ASP A 198 -21.66 -8.27 -16.18
CA ASP A 198 -21.32 -6.87 -16.45
C ASP A 198 -19.88 -6.73 -16.98
N LEU A 199 -19.14 -7.82 -17.12
CA LEU A 199 -17.69 -7.81 -17.34
C LEU A 199 -17.28 -7.34 -18.73
N ALA A 200 -18.11 -7.53 -19.75
CA ALA A 200 -17.73 -7.29 -21.15
C ALA A 200 -17.29 -5.84 -21.46
N PRO A 201 -17.95 -4.76 -20.99
CA PRO A 201 -17.48 -3.39 -21.17
C PRO A 201 -16.12 -3.14 -20.52
N TYR A 202 -15.89 -3.66 -19.31
CA TYR A 202 -14.62 -3.50 -18.60
C TYR A 202 -13.45 -4.19 -19.31
N VAL A 203 -13.72 -5.38 -19.88
CA VAL A 203 -12.72 -6.08 -20.71
C VAL A 203 -12.39 -5.29 -21.97
N ALA A 204 -13.35 -4.56 -22.54
CA ALA A 204 -13.08 -3.66 -23.67
C ALA A 204 -12.12 -2.53 -23.25
N ASP A 205 -12.40 -1.84 -22.14
CA ASP A 205 -11.53 -0.78 -21.61
C ASP A 205 -10.11 -1.28 -21.31
N VAL A 206 -9.98 -2.44 -20.66
CA VAL A 206 -8.69 -3.09 -20.39
C VAL A 206 -7.96 -3.44 -21.69
N ASN A 207 -8.68 -3.92 -22.70
CA ASN A 207 -8.11 -4.24 -24.00
C ASN A 207 -7.59 -3.01 -24.75
N ASP A 208 -8.22 -1.84 -24.56
CA ASP A 208 -7.70 -0.59 -25.12
C ASP A 208 -6.35 -0.22 -24.49
N LEU A 209 -6.15 -0.48 -23.21
CA LEU A 209 -4.84 -0.32 -22.55
C LEU A 209 -3.80 -1.30 -23.09
N LEU A 210 -4.19 -2.55 -23.32
CA LEU A 210 -3.32 -3.58 -23.90
C LEU A 210 -2.93 -3.26 -25.34
N ASP A 211 -3.89 -2.80 -26.16
CA ASP A 211 -3.63 -2.36 -27.54
C ASP A 211 -2.62 -1.21 -27.59
N ALA A 212 -2.75 -0.23 -26.69
CA ALA A 212 -1.81 0.89 -26.58
C ALA A 212 -0.37 0.43 -26.25
N LYS A 213 -0.23 -0.76 -25.65
CA LYS A 213 1.06 -1.41 -25.35
C LYS A 213 1.45 -2.49 -26.37
N GLY A 214 0.64 -2.71 -27.43
CA GLY A 214 0.89 -3.76 -28.42
C GLY A 214 0.79 -5.18 -27.85
N GLN A 215 -0.02 -5.38 -26.84
CA GLN A 215 -0.18 -6.65 -26.15
C GLN A 215 -1.41 -7.44 -26.63
N ARG A 216 -1.46 -8.74 -26.34
CA ARG A 216 -2.61 -9.61 -26.61
C ARG A 216 -3.83 -9.15 -25.82
N ARG A 217 -5.00 -9.12 -26.44
CA ARG A 217 -6.26 -8.84 -25.75
C ARG A 217 -6.69 -9.99 -24.84
N TYR A 218 -7.27 -9.66 -23.69
CA TYR A 218 -8.00 -10.62 -22.87
C TYR A 218 -9.36 -10.99 -23.49
N GLN A 219 -9.77 -12.24 -23.26
CA GLN A 219 -11.16 -12.68 -23.49
C GLN A 219 -11.96 -12.47 -22.20
N VAL A 220 -13.28 -12.22 -22.32
CA VAL A 220 -14.17 -12.02 -21.16
C VAL A 220 -14.05 -13.17 -20.14
N LYS A 221 -14.01 -14.41 -20.62
CA LYS A 221 -13.89 -15.60 -19.76
C LYS A 221 -12.59 -15.66 -18.94
N GLU A 222 -11.52 -14.97 -19.38
CA GLU A 222 -10.21 -14.96 -18.74
C GLU A 222 -10.18 -14.02 -17.52
N LEU A 223 -11.12 -13.07 -17.42
CA LEU A 223 -11.23 -12.13 -16.31
C LEU A 223 -12.40 -12.40 -15.36
N ARG A 224 -13.01 -13.58 -15.45
CA ARG A 224 -14.11 -13.97 -14.56
C ARG A 224 -13.63 -14.25 -13.13
N GLY A 225 -14.35 -13.70 -12.15
CA GLY A 225 -14.10 -13.81 -10.72
C GLY A 225 -13.02 -12.84 -10.22
N GLU A 226 -13.05 -12.58 -8.91
CA GLU A 226 -12.16 -11.60 -8.25
C GLU A 226 -10.69 -11.97 -8.38
N MET A 227 -10.36 -13.25 -8.30
CA MET A 227 -9.00 -13.76 -8.45
C MET A 227 -8.36 -13.31 -9.78
N ASN A 228 -9.07 -13.50 -10.89
CA ASN A 228 -8.53 -13.16 -12.20
C ASN A 228 -8.51 -11.65 -12.48
N GLN A 229 -9.44 -10.89 -11.90
CA GLN A 229 -9.46 -9.43 -12.03
C GLN A 229 -8.31 -8.77 -11.25
N LEU A 230 -7.99 -9.27 -10.05
CA LEU A 230 -6.81 -8.82 -9.32
C LEU A 230 -5.51 -9.16 -10.08
N LYS A 231 -5.41 -10.38 -10.66
CA LYS A 231 -4.26 -10.75 -11.50
C LYS A 231 -4.13 -9.83 -12.72
N ALA A 232 -5.25 -9.49 -13.35
CA ALA A 232 -5.24 -8.55 -14.48
C ALA A 232 -4.77 -7.15 -14.06
N LEU A 233 -5.18 -6.66 -12.87
CA LEU A 233 -4.67 -5.39 -12.35
C LEU A 233 -3.16 -5.43 -12.16
N VAL A 234 -2.61 -6.49 -11.54
CA VAL A 234 -1.15 -6.64 -11.34
C VAL A 234 -0.42 -6.70 -12.67
N ASP A 235 -0.92 -7.50 -13.62
CA ASP A 235 -0.34 -7.64 -14.97
C ASP A 235 -0.29 -6.29 -15.71
N LEU A 236 -1.37 -5.51 -15.64
CA LEU A 236 -1.44 -4.17 -16.23
C LEU A 236 -0.52 -3.17 -15.51
N CYS A 237 -0.39 -3.24 -14.18
CA CYS A 237 0.58 -2.43 -13.43
C CYS A 237 2.00 -2.69 -13.93
N HIS A 238 2.40 -3.94 -14.10
CA HIS A 238 3.72 -4.30 -14.62
C HIS A 238 3.94 -3.80 -16.05
N LEU A 239 2.92 -3.88 -16.92
CA LEU A 239 2.98 -3.30 -18.28
C LEU A 239 3.13 -1.77 -18.27
N HIS A 240 2.69 -1.09 -17.21
CA HIS A 240 2.85 0.35 -17.00
C HIS A 240 4.09 0.71 -16.17
N GLY A 241 4.93 -0.27 -15.82
CA GLY A 241 6.18 -0.05 -15.10
C GLY A 241 6.01 0.22 -13.61
N MET A 242 4.92 -0.25 -13.00
CA MET A 242 4.60 -0.06 -11.59
C MET A 242 4.59 -1.39 -10.83
N ALA A 243 5.22 -1.42 -9.66
CA ALA A 243 5.11 -2.49 -8.67
C ALA A 243 3.71 -2.49 -8.03
N VAL A 244 3.31 -3.64 -7.50
CA VAL A 244 2.09 -3.77 -6.68
C VAL A 244 2.47 -4.27 -5.30
N LEU A 245 2.15 -3.49 -4.28
CA LEU A 245 2.29 -3.82 -2.87
C LEU A 245 0.91 -4.06 -2.28
N LEU A 246 0.73 -5.16 -1.56
CA LEU A 246 -0.51 -5.43 -0.84
C LEU A 246 -0.37 -5.03 0.64
N ASP A 247 -1.36 -4.34 1.14
CA ASP A 247 -1.52 -4.13 2.58
C ASP A 247 -2.14 -5.39 3.19
N VAL A 248 -1.44 -6.02 4.15
CA VAL A 248 -1.86 -7.28 4.76
C VAL A 248 -1.96 -7.17 6.28
N VAL A 249 -3.03 -7.73 6.82
CA VAL A 249 -3.36 -7.66 8.24
C VAL A 249 -3.00 -8.98 8.91
N TYR A 250 -1.75 -9.12 9.37
CA TYR A 250 -1.26 -10.35 9.99
C TYR A 250 -1.21 -10.29 11.53
N ASN A 251 -1.65 -9.18 12.12
CA ASN A 251 -1.71 -9.01 13.57
C ASN A 251 -3.00 -9.60 14.17
N HIS A 252 -4.14 -9.47 13.49
CA HIS A 252 -5.45 -9.94 13.94
C HIS A 252 -6.33 -10.32 12.74
N ALA A 253 -7.44 -10.99 13.01
CA ALA A 253 -8.56 -11.11 12.09
C ALA A 253 -9.86 -10.77 12.80
N GLY A 254 -10.84 -10.32 12.05
CA GLY A 254 -12.12 -9.87 12.59
C GLY A 254 -13.24 -9.98 11.57
N GLY A 255 -14.39 -9.45 11.91
CA GLY A 255 -15.53 -9.34 11.02
C GLY A 255 -16.46 -10.54 11.07
N ASP A 256 -15.99 -11.77 10.97
CA ASP A 256 -16.82 -12.96 11.03
C ASP A 256 -16.37 -13.94 12.12
N PHE A 257 -17.19 -14.09 13.14
CA PHE A 257 -17.07 -15.11 14.19
C PHE A 257 -18.22 -16.15 14.13
N GLY A 258 -18.86 -16.28 12.97
CA GLY A 258 -19.89 -17.26 12.70
C GLY A 258 -19.35 -18.70 12.70
N ASP A 259 -20.26 -19.68 12.75
CA ASP A 259 -19.89 -21.09 12.88
C ASP A 259 -19.08 -21.63 11.67
N GLN A 260 -19.19 -20.98 10.51
CA GLN A 260 -18.48 -21.38 9.29
C GLN A 260 -17.11 -20.69 9.13
N SER A 261 -16.77 -19.77 10.02
CA SER A 261 -15.57 -18.93 9.92
C SER A 261 -14.28 -19.65 10.30
N LEU A 262 -13.15 -18.99 9.99
CA LEU A 262 -11.81 -19.39 10.44
C LEU A 262 -11.75 -19.60 11.96
N TYR A 263 -12.46 -18.77 12.73
CA TYR A 263 -12.48 -18.84 14.18
C TYR A 263 -12.95 -20.19 14.72
N PHE A 264 -13.99 -20.79 14.10
CA PHE A 264 -14.58 -22.07 14.52
C PHE A 264 -14.24 -23.24 13.58
N PHE A 265 -13.19 -23.16 12.81
CA PHE A 265 -12.86 -24.20 11.83
C PHE A 265 -12.70 -25.58 12.47
N ASP A 266 -11.95 -25.67 13.57
CA ASP A 266 -11.77 -26.93 14.34
C ASP A 266 -11.91 -26.66 15.85
N ARG A 267 -13.12 -26.66 16.32
CA ARG A 267 -13.47 -26.30 17.69
C ARG A 267 -13.32 -27.50 18.65
N GLN A 268 -12.62 -27.30 19.79
CA GLN A 268 -12.41 -28.38 20.76
C GLN A 268 -13.61 -28.58 21.71
N ASP A 269 -13.87 -27.62 22.57
CA ASP A 269 -14.86 -27.72 23.64
C ASP A 269 -15.68 -26.43 23.72
N PRO A 270 -17.02 -26.51 23.65
CA PRO A 270 -17.89 -25.37 23.78
C PRO A 270 -17.72 -24.58 25.09
N ALA A 271 -17.28 -25.27 26.16
CA ALA A 271 -17.02 -24.63 27.47
C ALA A 271 -15.72 -23.81 27.50
N GLY A 272 -14.84 -23.97 26.50
CA GLY A 272 -13.51 -23.32 26.46
C GLY A 272 -13.52 -21.85 26.10
N GLY A 273 -14.65 -21.27 25.71
CA GLY A 273 -14.73 -19.86 25.29
C GLY A 273 -13.85 -19.56 24.07
N GLN A 274 -13.30 -18.35 24.02
CA GLN A 274 -12.45 -17.89 22.92
C GLN A 274 -11.14 -18.68 22.76
N ARG A 275 -10.60 -19.24 23.84
CA ARG A 275 -9.39 -20.09 23.83
C ARG A 275 -9.53 -21.38 23.01
N ASN A 276 -10.70 -21.63 22.49
CA ASN A 276 -11.01 -22.82 21.72
C ASN A 276 -10.73 -22.70 20.22
N SER A 277 -10.18 -21.59 19.76
CA SER A 277 -9.79 -21.42 18.37
C SER A 277 -8.42 -22.00 18.05
N LEU A 278 -8.26 -22.57 16.85
CA LEU A 278 -6.95 -22.98 16.34
C LEU A 278 -6.03 -21.77 16.04
N TYR A 279 -6.61 -20.67 15.60
CA TYR A 279 -5.89 -19.57 14.97
C TYR A 279 -5.70 -18.35 15.87
N PHE A 280 -6.53 -18.20 16.92
CA PHE A 280 -6.61 -16.97 17.69
C PHE A 280 -6.30 -17.14 19.17
N THR A 281 -5.78 -16.07 19.76
CA THR A 281 -5.74 -15.87 21.22
C THR A 281 -7.11 -15.33 21.70
N ASP A 282 -7.20 -15.01 22.99
CA ASP A 282 -8.33 -14.29 23.60
C ASP A 282 -8.10 -12.76 23.68
N LYS A 283 -7.02 -12.25 23.06
CA LYS A 283 -6.72 -10.82 23.03
C LYS A 283 -7.51 -10.13 21.92
N GLY A 284 -8.31 -9.14 22.29
CA GLY A 284 -9.03 -8.30 21.32
C GLY A 284 -8.13 -7.23 20.71
N HIS A 285 -8.29 -6.96 19.42
CA HIS A 285 -7.67 -5.84 18.72
C HIS A 285 -8.57 -5.38 17.56
N ALA A 286 -8.82 -4.07 17.44
CA ALA A 286 -9.53 -3.43 16.33
C ALA A 286 -10.86 -4.11 15.92
N GLY A 287 -11.61 -4.65 16.89
CA GLY A 287 -12.87 -5.37 16.65
C GLY A 287 -12.71 -6.85 16.34
N GLY A 288 -11.49 -7.35 16.24
CA GLY A 288 -11.13 -8.76 16.02
C GLY A 288 -10.31 -9.36 17.15
N LEU A 289 -9.63 -10.47 16.86
CA LEU A 289 -8.77 -11.20 17.78
C LEU A 289 -7.36 -11.34 17.22
N VAL A 290 -6.37 -11.17 18.09
CA VAL A 290 -4.95 -11.34 17.75
C VAL A 290 -4.66 -12.81 17.45
N PHE A 291 -3.89 -13.06 16.39
CA PHE A 291 -3.45 -14.40 16.01
C PHE A 291 -2.53 -15.03 17.07
N ASP A 292 -2.60 -16.36 17.21
CA ASP A 292 -1.80 -17.11 18.18
C ASP A 292 -0.45 -17.55 17.60
N PHE A 293 0.51 -16.64 17.60
CA PHE A 293 1.86 -16.88 17.06
C PHE A 293 2.66 -17.96 17.83
N ALA A 294 2.16 -18.45 18.97
CA ALA A 294 2.76 -19.58 19.65
C ALA A 294 2.64 -20.88 18.82
N LYS A 295 1.65 -20.95 17.92
CA LYS A 295 1.38 -22.14 17.08
C LYS A 295 2.20 -22.07 15.79
N PRO A 296 3.06 -23.06 15.51
CA PRO A 296 3.80 -23.13 14.24
C PRO A 296 2.89 -23.11 13.02
N GLU A 297 1.78 -23.84 13.07
CA GLU A 297 0.84 -23.99 11.96
C GLU A 297 0.16 -22.66 11.59
N LEU A 298 -0.07 -21.77 12.57
CA LEU A 298 -0.53 -20.43 12.28
C LEU A 298 0.56 -19.60 11.59
N ARG A 299 1.79 -19.65 12.09
CA ARG A 299 2.89 -18.93 11.45
C ARG A 299 3.08 -19.39 10.01
N ASP A 300 3.02 -20.71 9.78
CA ASP A 300 3.06 -21.30 8.44
C ASP A 300 1.88 -20.84 7.57
N PHE A 301 0.67 -20.73 8.13
CA PHE A 301 -0.51 -20.24 7.43
C PHE A 301 -0.29 -18.82 6.88
N LEU A 302 0.22 -17.89 7.70
CA LEU A 302 0.47 -16.51 7.30
C LEU A 302 1.66 -16.39 6.33
N ILE A 303 2.74 -17.17 6.55
CA ILE A 303 3.87 -17.22 5.61
C ILE A 303 3.43 -17.80 4.26
N HIS A 304 2.63 -18.86 4.24
CA HIS A 304 2.06 -19.41 3.01
C HIS A 304 1.15 -18.41 2.31
N ASN A 305 0.41 -17.59 3.05
CA ASN A 305 -0.40 -16.52 2.48
C ASN A 305 0.45 -15.48 1.74
N ALA A 306 1.53 -14.99 2.35
CA ALA A 306 2.44 -14.08 1.68
C ALA A 306 3.09 -14.71 0.42
N LYS A 307 3.58 -15.95 0.54
CA LYS A 307 4.13 -16.69 -0.62
C LYS A 307 3.10 -16.87 -1.73
N PHE A 308 1.86 -17.18 -1.38
CA PHE A 308 0.77 -17.33 -2.34
C PHE A 308 0.55 -16.06 -3.16
N PHE A 309 0.52 -14.88 -2.54
CA PHE A 309 0.39 -13.63 -3.27
C PHE A 309 1.62 -13.30 -4.13
N LEU A 310 2.84 -13.61 -3.66
CA LEU A 310 4.05 -13.45 -4.48
C LEU A 310 4.04 -14.36 -5.72
N ASP A 311 3.64 -15.63 -5.57
CA ASP A 311 3.73 -16.62 -6.64
C ASP A 311 2.53 -16.58 -7.57
N GLU A 312 1.31 -16.57 -7.00
CA GLU A 312 0.07 -16.68 -7.74
C GLU A 312 -0.36 -15.35 -8.36
N TYR A 313 -0.17 -14.23 -7.65
CA TYR A 313 -0.55 -12.90 -8.12
C TYR A 313 0.63 -12.07 -8.61
N ARG A 314 1.85 -12.55 -8.43
CA ARG A 314 3.08 -11.87 -8.85
C ARG A 314 3.23 -10.46 -8.27
N VAL A 315 2.71 -10.23 -7.05
CA VAL A 315 2.89 -8.95 -6.37
C VAL A 315 4.37 -8.72 -6.02
N ASP A 316 4.76 -7.47 -5.81
CA ASP A 316 6.15 -7.04 -5.63
C ASP A 316 6.48 -6.74 -4.18
N GLY A 317 5.57 -7.02 -3.27
CA GLY A 317 5.80 -6.86 -1.84
C GLY A 317 4.55 -6.59 -1.03
N PHE A 318 4.77 -6.24 0.24
CA PHE A 318 3.71 -6.07 1.22
C PHE A 318 3.96 -4.87 2.12
N ARG A 319 2.88 -4.23 2.55
CA ARG A 319 2.84 -3.43 3.77
C ARG A 319 2.15 -4.28 4.85
N TYR A 320 2.80 -4.45 5.99
CA TYR A 320 2.26 -5.22 7.11
C TYR A 320 1.67 -4.26 8.14
N ASP A 321 0.37 -4.41 8.37
CA ASP A 321 -0.40 -3.61 9.32
C ASP A 321 0.07 -3.86 10.74
N GLN A 322 0.25 -2.80 11.50
CA GLN A 322 0.56 -2.77 12.93
C GLN A 322 1.45 -3.92 13.44
N VAL A 323 2.65 -4.05 12.86
CA VAL A 323 3.66 -5.05 13.28
C VAL A 323 3.98 -4.93 14.78
N SER A 324 3.79 -3.76 15.38
CA SER A 324 3.90 -3.57 16.83
C SER A 324 2.91 -4.41 17.63
N VAL A 325 1.72 -4.70 17.09
CA VAL A 325 0.74 -5.61 17.72
C VAL A 325 1.22 -7.06 17.62
N ILE A 326 1.79 -7.45 16.46
CA ILE A 326 2.41 -8.78 16.30
C ILE A 326 3.50 -8.98 17.37
N ASP A 327 4.37 -7.98 17.55
CA ASP A 327 5.47 -8.03 18.53
C ASP A 327 4.94 -8.06 19.96
N HIS A 328 4.10 -7.12 20.37
CA HIS A 328 3.71 -6.94 21.75
C HIS A 328 2.63 -7.93 22.19
N ASP A 329 1.56 -8.06 21.45
CA ASP A 329 0.43 -8.92 21.78
C ASP A 329 0.65 -10.37 21.36
N GLY A 330 1.47 -10.60 20.35
CA GLY A 330 1.93 -11.92 19.91
C GLY A 330 3.17 -12.46 20.65
N ALA A 331 3.66 -11.71 21.68
CA ALA A 331 4.85 -12.11 22.42
C ALA A 331 4.68 -13.47 23.13
N PRO A 332 5.76 -14.25 23.26
CA PRO A 332 7.13 -13.97 22.79
C PRO A 332 7.41 -14.38 21.34
N GLN A 333 6.47 -14.98 20.63
CA GLN A 333 6.70 -15.57 19.31
C GLN A 333 6.42 -14.60 18.13
N GLY A 334 5.75 -13.46 18.36
CA GLY A 334 5.41 -12.51 17.30
C GLY A 334 6.63 -11.91 16.61
N TRP A 335 7.65 -11.46 17.37
CA TRP A 335 8.90 -10.98 16.77
C TRP A 335 9.62 -12.07 15.97
N ARG A 336 9.67 -13.29 16.49
CA ARG A 336 10.24 -14.43 15.77
C ARG A 336 9.49 -14.74 14.50
N PHE A 337 8.15 -14.68 14.52
CA PHE A 337 7.34 -14.82 13.31
C PHE A 337 7.74 -13.77 12.25
N CYS A 338 7.95 -12.51 12.65
CA CYS A 338 8.41 -11.47 11.71
C CYS A 338 9.77 -11.84 11.09
N GLN A 339 10.72 -12.37 11.90
CA GLN A 339 12.02 -12.83 11.40
C GLN A 339 11.90 -14.02 10.43
N ASP A 340 11.08 -15.01 10.77
CA ASP A 340 10.84 -16.18 9.93
C ASP A 340 10.16 -15.78 8.60
N LEU A 341 9.17 -14.89 8.66
CA LEU A 341 8.45 -14.35 7.51
C LEU A 341 9.41 -13.62 6.55
N THR A 342 10.11 -12.59 7.04
CA THR A 342 10.99 -11.76 6.22
C THR A 342 12.15 -12.57 5.64
N SER A 343 12.76 -13.47 6.42
CA SER A 343 13.83 -14.35 5.95
C SER A 343 13.35 -15.30 4.86
N THR A 344 12.14 -15.84 5.00
CA THR A 344 11.53 -16.73 4.00
C THR A 344 11.27 -16.01 2.69
N LEU A 345 10.67 -14.80 2.77
CA LEU A 345 10.34 -14.03 1.58
C LEU A 345 11.59 -13.51 0.86
N HIS A 346 12.61 -13.03 1.59
CA HIS A 346 13.89 -12.65 1.00
C HIS A 346 14.60 -13.84 0.33
N GLY A 347 14.49 -15.04 0.92
CA GLY A 347 15.04 -16.25 0.31
C GLY A 347 14.32 -16.66 -0.98
N GLN A 348 13.04 -16.32 -1.11
CA GLN A 348 12.21 -16.64 -2.28
C GLN A 348 12.29 -15.56 -3.37
N ARG A 349 12.17 -14.27 -2.97
CA ARG A 349 12.15 -13.11 -3.87
C ARG A 349 12.83 -11.92 -3.21
N PRO A 350 14.17 -11.79 -3.34
CA PRO A 350 14.94 -10.73 -2.67
C PRO A 350 14.54 -9.31 -3.03
N GLU A 351 13.94 -9.12 -4.22
CA GLU A 351 13.46 -7.83 -4.72
C GLU A 351 12.08 -7.41 -4.17
N ALA A 352 11.35 -8.33 -3.52
CA ALA A 352 10.04 -8.00 -2.94
C ALA A 352 10.19 -7.13 -1.70
N LEU A 353 9.49 -5.99 -1.68
CA LEU A 353 9.53 -5.03 -0.58
C LEU A 353 8.69 -5.52 0.61
N ASN A 354 9.32 -5.68 1.77
CA ASN A 354 8.63 -5.93 3.04
C ASN A 354 8.61 -4.65 3.87
N HIS A 355 7.47 -3.95 3.85
CA HIS A 355 7.26 -2.66 4.51
C HIS A 355 6.44 -2.81 5.79
N ALA A 356 7.02 -2.49 6.96
CA ALA A 356 6.33 -2.57 8.24
C ALA A 356 5.62 -1.27 8.60
N GLU A 357 4.44 -1.38 9.19
CA GLU A 357 3.92 -0.33 10.07
C GLU A 357 4.21 -0.71 11.52
N TYR A 358 5.04 0.06 12.21
CA TYR A 358 5.42 -0.22 13.60
C TYR A 358 5.33 1.05 14.48
N TRP A 359 4.44 1.03 15.43
CA TRP A 359 4.24 2.12 16.41
C TRP A 359 4.63 1.72 17.82
N ASN A 360 5.41 2.53 18.58
CA ASN A 360 6.08 3.75 18.10
C ASN A 360 7.25 3.34 17.19
N VAL A 361 7.64 4.23 16.26
CA VAL A 361 8.71 3.93 15.28
C VAL A 361 9.94 3.32 15.94
N ASN A 362 10.32 2.12 15.48
CA ASN A 362 11.44 1.35 16.03
C ASN A 362 12.43 0.98 14.90
N PRO A 363 13.65 1.55 14.88
CA PRO A 363 14.64 1.23 13.85
C PRO A 363 15.08 -0.25 13.82
N TYR A 364 14.89 -1.00 14.92
CA TYR A 364 15.22 -2.42 14.93
C TYR A 364 14.33 -3.26 14.02
N VAL A 365 13.15 -2.77 13.66
CA VAL A 365 12.25 -3.49 12.74
C VAL A 365 12.88 -3.70 11.37
N VAL A 366 13.75 -2.78 10.92
CA VAL A 366 14.44 -2.85 9.61
C VAL A 366 15.86 -3.41 9.67
N LYS A 367 16.34 -3.80 10.86
CA LYS A 367 17.62 -4.48 10.97
C LYS A 367 17.46 -5.96 10.62
N PRO A 368 18.51 -6.60 10.06
CA PRO A 368 18.46 -8.02 9.75
C PRO A 368 18.40 -8.90 11.02
N PRO A 369 17.80 -10.10 10.94
CA PRO A 369 17.89 -11.09 12.02
C PRO A 369 19.35 -11.47 12.31
N PRO A 370 19.72 -11.83 13.55
CA PRO A 370 18.85 -11.94 14.72
C PRO A 370 18.60 -10.62 15.47
N GLU A 371 19.30 -9.53 15.12
CA GLU A 371 19.22 -8.24 15.83
C GLU A 371 17.83 -7.58 15.63
N GLY A 372 17.31 -7.61 14.42
CA GLY A 372 16.05 -7.00 14.05
C GLY A 372 15.02 -7.98 13.51
N ALA A 373 13.89 -7.44 13.04
CA ALA A 373 12.79 -8.22 12.46
C ALA A 373 12.98 -8.53 10.96
N GLY A 374 13.93 -7.86 10.28
CA GLY A 374 14.28 -8.14 8.89
C GLY A 374 13.42 -7.46 7.82
N PHE A 375 12.53 -6.53 8.20
CA PHE A 375 11.79 -5.76 7.19
C PHE A 375 12.73 -4.84 6.41
N ASP A 376 12.37 -4.53 5.17
CA ASP A 376 13.17 -3.65 4.32
C ASP A 376 13.00 -2.20 4.72
N THR A 377 11.76 -1.82 5.01
CA THR A 377 11.37 -0.43 5.34
C THR A 377 10.33 -0.40 6.45
N THR A 378 10.19 0.76 7.09
CA THR A 378 9.08 1.03 8.01
C THR A 378 8.45 2.40 7.74
N LEU A 379 7.15 2.54 8.05
CA LEU A 379 6.47 3.82 8.02
C LEU A 379 6.99 4.70 9.16
N THR A 380 7.23 5.99 8.86
CA THR A 380 7.61 7.00 9.85
C THR A 380 6.68 8.22 9.76
N ASP A 381 6.39 8.83 10.91
CA ASP A 381 5.44 9.93 11.03
C ASP A 381 6.08 11.29 11.33
N GLY A 382 7.37 11.31 11.65
CA GLY A 382 8.06 12.55 12.06
C GLY A 382 7.97 13.67 11.03
N LEU A 383 8.24 13.38 9.74
CA LEU A 383 8.12 14.37 8.67
C LEU A 383 6.66 14.82 8.49
N ARG A 384 5.70 13.89 8.52
CA ARG A 384 4.27 14.20 8.43
C ARG A 384 3.86 15.21 9.50
N ILE A 385 4.16 14.90 10.76
CA ILE A 385 3.81 15.74 11.90
C ILE A 385 4.43 17.13 11.75
N ALA A 386 5.73 17.19 11.44
CA ALA A 386 6.45 18.47 11.36
C ALA A 386 6.00 19.32 10.15
N VAL A 387 5.74 18.71 8.99
CA VAL A 387 5.21 19.43 7.81
C VAL A 387 3.82 19.99 8.11
N ARG A 388 2.92 19.19 8.68
CA ARG A 388 1.56 19.64 9.02
C ARG A 388 1.57 20.75 10.07
N ASP A 389 2.47 20.66 11.07
CA ASP A 389 2.66 21.71 12.07
C ASP A 389 3.09 23.05 11.44
N VAL A 390 4.15 23.06 10.63
CA VAL A 390 4.62 24.31 10.02
C VAL A 390 3.63 24.89 9.01
N ILE A 391 2.93 24.06 8.22
CA ILE A 391 1.91 24.51 7.27
C ILE A 391 0.70 25.10 8.00
N GLY A 392 0.22 24.42 9.04
CA GLY A 392 -0.92 24.88 9.87
C GLY A 392 -0.59 26.19 10.59
N ASN A 393 0.59 26.29 11.19
CA ASN A 393 1.02 27.52 11.85
C ASN A 393 1.30 28.68 10.85
N ALA A 394 1.71 28.37 9.61
CA ALA A 394 1.86 29.39 8.55
C ALA A 394 0.51 30.00 8.14
N SER A 395 -0.62 29.35 8.43
CA SER A 395 -1.96 29.88 8.17
C SER A 395 -2.38 30.98 9.16
N ALA A 396 -1.69 31.11 10.30
CA ALA A 396 -1.99 32.14 11.27
C ALA A 396 -1.74 33.56 10.69
N PRO A 397 -2.61 34.55 11.02
CA PRO A 397 -2.54 35.87 10.44
C PRO A 397 -1.30 36.68 10.89
N ASP A 398 -0.71 36.33 12.03
CA ASP A 398 0.53 36.91 12.51
C ASP A 398 1.74 36.16 11.91
N GLU A 399 2.77 36.83 11.52
CA GLU A 399 4.00 36.24 11.01
C GLU A 399 4.91 35.73 12.14
N ARG A 400 4.35 34.92 13.06
CA ARG A 400 5.11 34.28 14.13
C ARG A 400 6.19 33.34 13.58
N PRO A 401 7.28 33.10 14.33
CA PRO A 401 8.25 32.06 13.96
C PRO A 401 7.57 30.69 13.76
N LEU A 402 8.02 29.93 12.75
CA LEU A 402 7.63 28.53 12.54
C LEU A 402 8.72 27.60 13.08
N ASN A 403 8.33 26.40 13.50
CA ASN A 403 9.26 25.39 13.99
C ASN A 403 10.04 24.73 12.84
N MET A 404 10.76 25.51 12.04
CA MET A 404 11.61 25.02 10.96
C MET A 404 12.75 24.14 11.47
N THR A 405 13.19 24.38 12.71
CA THR A 405 14.18 23.55 13.41
C THR A 405 13.64 22.13 13.67
N GLY A 406 12.40 22.01 14.12
CA GLY A 406 11.73 20.70 14.27
C GLY A 406 11.55 19.99 12.92
N LEU A 407 11.12 20.72 11.90
CA LEU A 407 11.01 20.21 10.54
C LEU A 407 12.37 19.70 10.00
N ALA A 408 13.43 20.44 10.21
CA ALA A 408 14.77 20.03 9.78
C ALA A 408 15.23 18.70 10.43
N ARG A 409 14.93 18.51 11.71
CA ARG A 409 15.23 17.25 12.43
C ARG A 409 14.41 16.06 11.94
N SER A 410 13.19 16.31 11.49
CA SER A 410 12.29 15.24 11.02
C SER A 410 12.60 14.72 9.62
N LEU A 411 13.44 15.43 8.84
CA LEU A 411 13.81 15.01 7.47
C LEU A 411 14.54 13.66 7.44
N TRP A 412 15.29 13.34 8.49
CA TRP A 412 15.97 12.05 8.64
C TRP A 412 15.63 11.49 10.03
N PRO A 413 14.80 10.46 10.14
CA PRO A 413 14.43 9.88 11.41
C PRO A 413 15.64 9.29 12.16
N GLU A 414 15.66 9.46 13.48
CA GLU A 414 16.75 8.97 14.32
C GLU A 414 16.84 7.45 14.29
N GLY A 415 18.07 6.92 14.26
CA GLY A 415 18.35 5.48 14.30
C GLY A 415 18.37 4.78 12.95
N PHE A 416 18.04 5.46 11.84
CA PHE A 416 18.12 4.90 10.50
C PHE A 416 19.44 5.28 9.83
N GLY A 417 20.15 4.27 9.30
CA GLY A 417 21.44 4.47 8.60
C GLY A 417 21.30 4.71 7.11
N GLU A 418 20.15 4.35 6.51
CA GLU A 418 19.92 4.37 5.07
C GLU A 418 18.56 4.98 4.75
N GLN A 419 18.49 5.85 3.74
CA GLN A 419 17.26 6.58 3.40
C GLN A 419 16.13 5.68 2.91
N TRP A 420 16.42 4.55 2.31
CA TRP A 420 15.38 3.61 1.83
C TRP A 420 14.83 2.70 2.93
N ARG A 421 15.27 2.86 4.17
CA ARG A 421 14.75 2.12 5.33
C ARG A 421 13.48 2.70 5.92
N PHE A 422 13.04 3.87 5.43
CA PHE A 422 11.81 4.48 5.91
C PHE A 422 10.98 5.07 4.77
N VAL A 423 9.66 4.93 4.93
CA VAL A 423 8.63 5.49 4.06
C VAL A 423 7.99 6.67 4.77
N GLN A 424 7.74 7.76 4.07
CA GLN A 424 7.13 8.95 4.64
C GLN A 424 6.31 9.74 3.62
N GLY A 425 5.29 10.43 4.10
CA GLY A 425 4.41 11.29 3.31
C GLY A 425 3.57 12.18 4.20
N PRO A 426 2.96 13.25 3.68
CA PRO A 426 2.17 14.20 4.47
C PRO A 426 0.76 13.68 4.78
N GLU A 427 0.30 12.67 4.05
CA GLU A 427 -1.03 12.06 4.17
C GLU A 427 -0.97 10.54 4.01
N ASN A 428 -1.90 9.84 4.64
CA ASN A 428 -2.24 8.45 4.39
C ASN A 428 -3.72 8.20 4.72
N HIS A 429 -4.19 6.98 4.50
CA HIS A 429 -5.58 6.58 4.72
C HIS A 429 -6.09 6.86 6.14
N ASP A 430 -5.23 6.65 7.16
CA ASP A 430 -5.60 6.87 8.56
C ASP A 430 -5.72 8.35 8.92
N ILE A 431 -4.77 9.15 8.42
CA ILE A 431 -4.65 10.55 8.82
C ILE A 431 -5.80 11.39 8.28
N VAL A 432 -6.17 11.19 7.02
CA VAL A 432 -7.19 12.02 6.36
C VAL A 432 -8.56 11.32 6.26
N TYR A 433 -8.76 10.28 7.07
CA TYR A 433 -10.07 9.63 7.20
C TYR A 433 -11.11 10.58 7.78
N ASN A 434 -12.35 10.42 7.39
CA ASN A 434 -13.48 11.24 7.85
C ASN A 434 -13.53 11.35 9.38
N GLY A 435 -13.59 12.59 9.87
CA GLY A 435 -13.58 12.90 11.30
C GLY A 435 -12.19 12.90 11.96
N ARG A 436 -11.11 12.63 11.20
CA ARG A 436 -9.72 12.78 11.66
C ARG A 436 -9.10 14.08 11.16
N GLU A 437 -7.82 14.08 10.76
CA GLU A 437 -7.13 15.29 10.33
C GLU A 437 -7.56 15.75 8.91
N LEU A 438 -7.41 17.03 8.64
CA LEU A 438 -7.73 17.62 7.33
C LEU A 438 -6.68 17.25 6.28
N ARG A 439 -7.04 17.26 4.98
CA ARG A 439 -6.10 17.21 3.87
C ARG A 439 -5.16 18.42 3.90
N ILE A 440 -3.95 18.24 3.34
CA ILE A 440 -2.89 19.26 3.41
C ILE A 440 -3.31 20.62 2.83
N ALA A 441 -4.16 20.65 1.81
CA ALA A 441 -4.72 21.88 1.26
C ALA A 441 -5.52 22.66 2.32
N ARG A 442 -6.36 21.98 3.10
CA ARG A 442 -7.13 22.57 4.19
C ARG A 442 -6.27 22.91 5.41
N VAL A 443 -5.19 22.16 5.64
CA VAL A 443 -4.19 22.56 6.67
C VAL A 443 -3.54 23.88 6.27
N GLY A 444 -3.30 24.10 4.98
CA GLY A 444 -2.74 25.33 4.44
C GLY A 444 -3.65 26.57 4.56
N ASP A 445 -4.95 26.39 4.41
CA ASP A 445 -6.00 27.39 4.61
C ASP A 445 -7.33 26.68 4.89
N PRO A 446 -7.73 26.54 6.16
CA PRO A 446 -8.89 25.73 6.55
C PRO A 446 -10.21 26.19 5.95
N ASP A 447 -10.42 27.50 5.82
CA ASP A 447 -11.66 28.11 5.35
C ASP A 447 -11.73 28.15 3.81
N HIS A 448 -10.56 28.28 3.14
CA HIS A 448 -10.46 28.46 1.70
C HIS A 448 -9.41 27.52 1.08
N PRO A 449 -9.67 26.19 0.98
CA PRO A 449 -8.67 25.19 0.56
C PRO A 449 -8.23 25.32 -0.90
N ARG A 450 -8.82 26.23 -1.65
CA ARG A 450 -8.45 26.62 -3.01
C ARG A 450 -7.83 28.00 -3.12
N SER A 451 -7.60 28.70 -1.98
CA SER A 451 -6.91 29.99 -1.96
C SER A 451 -5.46 29.88 -2.45
N TRP A 452 -4.84 31.00 -2.74
CA TRP A 452 -3.40 31.06 -3.04
C TRP A 452 -2.56 30.48 -1.88
N PHE A 453 -2.95 30.76 -0.63
CA PHE A 453 -2.27 30.25 0.56
C PHE A 453 -2.34 28.72 0.62
N ALA A 454 -3.52 28.13 0.45
CA ALA A 454 -3.71 26.69 0.46
C ALA A 454 -2.84 26.02 -0.62
N ARG A 455 -2.93 26.51 -1.88
CA ARG A 455 -2.22 25.92 -3.01
C ARG A 455 -0.71 26.04 -2.90
N SER A 456 -0.19 27.24 -2.54
CA SER A 456 1.25 27.46 -2.42
C SER A 456 1.86 26.65 -1.27
N ARG A 457 1.20 26.60 -0.11
CA ARG A 457 1.66 25.81 1.04
C ARG A 457 1.55 24.28 0.78
N ALA A 458 0.49 23.83 0.10
CA ALA A 458 0.38 22.42 -0.31
C ALA A 458 1.54 22.00 -1.25
N ARG A 459 1.96 22.90 -2.17
CA ARG A 459 3.15 22.66 -3.00
C ARG A 459 4.43 22.55 -2.16
N VAL A 460 4.59 23.37 -1.10
CA VAL A 460 5.75 23.23 -0.21
C VAL A 460 5.72 21.91 0.54
N ALA A 461 4.57 21.49 1.06
CA ALA A 461 4.42 20.23 1.78
C ALA A 461 4.74 19.01 0.89
N THR A 462 4.13 18.96 -0.30
CA THR A 462 4.38 17.90 -1.29
C THR A 462 5.84 17.94 -1.77
N GLY A 463 6.38 19.15 -1.98
CA GLY A 463 7.76 19.34 -2.41
C GLY A 463 8.77 18.84 -1.39
N LEU A 464 8.56 19.13 -0.10
CA LEU A 464 9.40 18.60 0.98
C LEU A 464 9.37 17.07 1.00
N SER A 465 8.19 16.44 0.88
CA SER A 465 8.06 14.98 0.88
C SER A 465 8.79 14.32 -0.29
N LEU A 466 8.84 14.98 -1.47
CA LEU A 466 9.49 14.45 -2.66
C LEU A 466 11.00 14.71 -2.72
N THR A 467 11.49 15.71 -2.00
CA THR A 467 12.91 16.08 -2.02
C THR A 467 13.67 15.65 -0.78
N ALA A 468 12.97 15.38 0.33
CA ALA A 468 13.55 14.81 1.55
C ALA A 468 14.14 13.42 1.31
N PRO A 469 15.04 12.93 2.20
CA PRO A 469 15.40 11.51 2.29
C PRO A 469 14.16 10.63 2.54
N GLY A 470 14.27 9.35 2.27
CA GLY A 470 13.20 8.38 2.43
C GLY A 470 12.46 8.04 1.12
N ILE A 471 11.64 7.02 1.20
CA ILE A 471 10.73 6.62 0.13
C ILE A 471 9.47 7.47 0.27
N PRO A 472 9.13 8.32 -0.73
CA PRO A 472 7.93 9.11 -0.65
C PRO A 472 6.68 8.27 -0.87
N MET A 473 5.63 8.56 -0.08
CA MET A 473 4.30 7.98 -0.23
C MET A 473 3.26 9.06 -0.42
N PHE A 474 2.39 8.86 -1.41
CA PHE A 474 1.17 9.62 -1.66
C PHE A 474 -0.04 8.84 -1.20
N PHE A 475 -1.05 9.54 -0.71
CA PHE A 475 -2.39 9.02 -0.61
C PHE A 475 -3.25 9.52 -1.77
N MET A 476 -4.11 8.68 -2.31
CA MET A 476 -4.95 8.95 -3.48
C MET A 476 -5.58 10.35 -3.45
N GLY A 477 -5.46 11.09 -4.58
CA GLY A 477 -5.97 12.44 -4.75
C GLY A 477 -5.02 13.56 -4.30
N GLN A 478 -3.96 13.27 -3.55
CA GLN A 478 -2.99 14.26 -3.11
C GLN A 478 -2.28 14.94 -4.29
N GLU A 479 -2.05 14.20 -5.36
CA GLU A 479 -1.34 14.67 -6.55
C GLU A 479 -2.08 15.75 -7.33
N PHE A 480 -3.39 15.85 -7.19
CA PHE A 480 -4.22 16.87 -7.84
C PHE A 480 -4.96 17.80 -6.86
N LEU A 481 -4.44 17.94 -5.64
CA LEU A 481 -4.94 18.85 -4.62
C LEU A 481 -6.37 18.50 -4.13
N GLU A 482 -6.69 17.22 -3.94
CA GLU A 482 -7.92 16.84 -3.25
C GLU A 482 -7.95 17.46 -1.85
N ASP A 483 -9.01 18.13 -1.49
CA ASP A 483 -9.13 18.88 -0.23
C ASP A 483 -10.15 18.29 0.74
N LYS A 484 -10.95 17.30 0.29
CA LYS A 484 -11.90 16.58 1.14
C LYS A 484 -11.18 15.44 1.87
N GLN A 485 -11.59 15.17 3.10
CA GLN A 485 -11.28 13.90 3.76
C GLN A 485 -11.81 12.73 2.91
N TRP A 486 -11.55 11.51 3.30
CA TRP A 486 -12.05 10.34 2.60
C TRP A 486 -12.79 9.39 3.55
N SER A 487 -13.60 8.50 3.01
CA SER A 487 -14.27 7.41 3.73
C SER A 487 -14.32 6.19 2.84
N ASP A 488 -14.30 5.00 3.43
CA ASP A 488 -14.59 3.73 2.77
C ASP A 488 -16.08 3.54 2.51
N ASP A 489 -16.94 4.15 3.35
CA ASP A 489 -18.41 4.14 3.17
C ASP A 489 -18.80 5.10 2.04
N PHE A 490 -18.73 4.61 0.81
CA PHE A 490 -19.10 5.36 -0.38
C PHE A 490 -20.60 5.61 -0.51
N VAL A 491 -21.43 4.92 0.29
CA VAL A 491 -22.89 5.10 0.29
C VAL A 491 -23.29 6.29 1.17
N ALA A 492 -22.82 6.30 2.42
CA ALA A 492 -23.11 7.40 3.35
C ALA A 492 -22.31 8.67 3.03
N HIS A 493 -21.13 8.53 2.45
CA HIS A 493 -20.15 9.60 2.23
C HIS A 493 -19.73 9.74 0.76
N HIS A 494 -20.67 9.65 -0.17
CA HIS A 494 -20.41 9.86 -1.61
C HIS A 494 -19.84 11.27 -1.92
N ASP A 495 -20.08 12.25 -1.07
CA ASP A 495 -19.51 13.60 -1.14
C ASP A 495 -18.01 13.64 -0.84
N LEU A 496 -17.44 12.61 -0.19
CA LEU A 496 -16.01 12.49 0.12
C LEU A 496 -15.20 11.73 -0.95
N LEU A 497 -15.85 11.24 -2.00
CA LEU A 497 -15.14 10.57 -3.10
C LEU A 497 -14.25 11.53 -3.88
N LEU A 498 -13.19 11.00 -4.50
CA LEU A 498 -12.24 11.78 -5.26
C LEU A 498 -12.92 12.52 -6.41
N TYR A 499 -12.58 13.80 -6.59
CA TYR A 499 -13.19 14.67 -7.60
C TYR A 499 -12.51 14.51 -8.97
N TRP A 500 -12.53 13.30 -9.54
CA TRP A 500 -11.99 13.04 -10.87
C TRP A 500 -12.61 13.92 -11.96
N ALA A 501 -13.91 14.23 -11.83
CA ALA A 501 -14.61 15.12 -12.76
C ALA A 501 -13.96 16.51 -12.87
N GLY A 502 -13.30 17.00 -11.82
CA GLY A 502 -12.57 18.26 -11.87
C GLY A 502 -11.42 18.23 -12.88
N LEU A 503 -10.66 17.14 -12.94
CA LEU A 503 -9.60 16.96 -13.94
C LEU A 503 -10.18 16.87 -15.34
N ASP A 504 -11.24 16.10 -15.53
CA ASP A 504 -11.89 15.89 -16.84
C ASP A 504 -12.54 17.18 -17.36
N GLN A 505 -13.06 18.04 -16.48
CA GLN A 505 -13.68 19.33 -16.79
C GLN A 505 -12.67 20.48 -16.89
N GLY A 506 -11.40 20.23 -16.61
CA GLY A 506 -10.34 21.21 -16.75
C GLY A 506 -10.23 22.20 -15.59
N ASP A 507 -10.51 21.76 -14.33
CA ASP A 507 -10.24 22.58 -13.14
C ASP A 507 -8.77 22.98 -13.11
N LYS A 508 -8.54 24.28 -13.34
CA LYS A 508 -7.19 24.81 -13.51
C LYS A 508 -6.31 24.61 -12.28
N GLN A 509 -6.85 24.72 -11.08
CA GLN A 509 -6.08 24.60 -9.84
C GLN A 509 -5.64 23.15 -9.61
N MET A 510 -6.51 22.19 -9.92
CA MET A 510 -6.17 20.78 -9.89
C MET A 510 -5.12 20.42 -10.95
N LEU A 511 -5.29 20.90 -12.18
CA LEU A 511 -4.34 20.66 -13.27
C LEU A 511 -2.97 21.30 -13.01
N ASP A 512 -2.92 22.50 -12.43
CA ASP A 512 -1.66 23.15 -12.05
C ASP A 512 -0.92 22.37 -10.96
N HIS A 513 -1.65 21.84 -9.96
CA HIS A 513 -1.05 21.04 -8.89
C HIS A 513 -0.61 19.65 -9.40
N LEU A 514 -1.40 19.02 -10.25
CA LEU A 514 -1.03 17.75 -10.89
C LEU A 514 0.25 17.92 -11.73
N ARG A 515 0.36 19.01 -12.50
CA ARG A 515 1.56 19.34 -13.27
C ARG A 515 2.76 19.55 -12.36
N PHE A 516 2.59 20.32 -11.28
CA PHE A 516 3.63 20.53 -10.27
C PHE A 516 4.14 19.19 -9.72
N THR A 517 3.23 18.31 -9.30
CA THR A 517 3.58 17.00 -8.72
C THR A 517 4.31 16.12 -9.74
N ARG A 518 3.80 16.04 -10.96
CA ARG A 518 4.41 15.26 -12.04
C ARG A 518 5.82 15.75 -12.41
N GLU A 519 6.00 17.04 -12.57
CA GLU A 519 7.31 17.61 -12.96
C GLU A 519 8.33 17.48 -11.83
N LEU A 520 7.91 17.53 -10.55
CA LEU A 520 8.79 17.30 -9.41
C LEU A 520 9.16 15.81 -9.27
N LEU A 521 8.22 14.89 -9.53
CA LEU A 521 8.51 13.45 -9.59
C LEU A 521 9.49 13.12 -10.73
N ASP A 522 9.30 13.72 -11.89
CA ASP A 522 10.24 13.59 -13.01
C ASP A 522 11.63 14.13 -12.67
N LEU A 523 11.71 15.27 -11.96
CA LEU A 523 12.99 15.77 -11.44
C LEU A 523 13.64 14.78 -10.47
N ARG A 524 12.88 14.23 -9.50
CA ARG A 524 13.38 13.20 -8.57
C ARG A 524 13.91 11.98 -9.31
N ARG A 525 13.18 11.49 -10.32
CA ARG A 525 13.57 10.33 -11.13
C ARG A 525 14.86 10.58 -11.91
N ARG A 526 15.05 11.78 -12.46
CA ARG A 526 16.24 12.16 -13.24
C ARG A 526 17.42 12.62 -12.39
N SER A 527 17.21 12.97 -11.12
CA SER A 527 18.26 13.45 -10.22
C SER A 527 18.74 12.33 -9.28
N PRO A 528 19.91 11.72 -9.52
CA PRO A 528 20.48 10.75 -8.58
C PRO A 528 20.64 11.32 -7.17
N ALA A 529 21.00 12.59 -7.03
CA ALA A 529 21.15 13.25 -5.74
C ALA A 529 19.88 13.20 -4.87
N LEU A 530 18.69 13.36 -5.46
CA LEU A 530 17.42 13.29 -4.71
C LEU A 530 17.07 11.86 -4.26
N ARG A 531 17.70 10.83 -4.84
CA ARG A 531 17.58 9.42 -4.49
C ARG A 531 18.83 8.87 -3.78
N GLY A 532 19.91 9.65 -3.72
CA GLY A 532 21.18 9.30 -3.10
C GLY A 532 21.16 9.37 -1.57
N GLN A 533 22.17 8.75 -0.94
CA GLN A 533 22.32 8.72 0.52
C GLN A 533 22.77 10.04 1.14
N GLY A 534 23.44 10.88 0.36
CA GLY A 534 23.98 12.13 0.86
C GLY A 534 22.89 13.08 1.32
N PHE A 535 22.96 13.50 2.59
CA PHE A 535 22.01 14.45 3.17
C PHE A 535 22.67 15.29 4.26
N ARG A 536 22.40 16.60 4.23
CA ARG A 536 22.79 17.53 5.28
C ARG A 536 21.86 18.73 5.32
N VAL A 537 21.38 19.09 6.50
CA VAL A 537 20.73 20.39 6.72
C VAL A 537 21.78 21.51 6.61
N VAL A 538 21.54 22.47 5.72
CA VAL A 538 22.45 23.57 5.41
C VAL A 538 22.12 24.81 6.23
N HIS A 539 20.84 25.16 6.28
CA HIS A 539 20.36 26.34 6.94
C HIS A 539 18.94 26.16 7.47
N VAL A 540 18.71 26.66 8.68
CA VAL A 540 17.40 26.73 9.34
C VAL A 540 17.22 28.09 9.97
N HIS A 541 16.06 28.71 9.77
CA HIS A 541 15.74 29.96 10.42
C HIS A 541 14.24 30.08 10.70
N ASP A 542 13.86 29.89 11.94
CA ASP A 542 12.46 29.84 12.38
C ASP A 542 11.72 31.17 12.10
N GLN A 543 12.34 32.33 12.45
CA GLN A 543 11.76 33.66 12.22
C GLN A 543 11.65 34.01 10.73
N ASN A 544 12.64 33.67 9.91
CA ASN A 544 12.59 33.88 8.47
C ASN A 544 11.77 32.80 7.73
N ARG A 545 11.38 31.75 8.42
CA ARG A 545 10.61 30.61 7.90
C ARG A 545 11.31 29.94 6.72
N VAL A 546 12.64 29.73 6.83
CA VAL A 546 13.49 29.16 5.78
C VAL A 546 14.14 27.89 6.28
N LEU A 547 14.10 26.84 5.43
CA LEU A 547 14.85 25.61 5.58
C LEU A 547 15.61 25.35 4.28
N ALA A 548 16.92 25.08 4.37
CA ALA A 548 17.71 24.61 3.23
C ALA A 548 18.47 23.35 3.59
N PHE A 549 18.50 22.39 2.67
CA PHE A 549 19.25 21.15 2.81
C PHE A 549 19.94 20.74 1.52
N HIS A 550 21.04 20.03 1.67
CA HIS A 550 21.88 19.50 0.60
C HIS A 550 21.62 18.02 0.41
N ARG A 551 21.50 17.59 -0.84
CA ARG A 551 21.42 16.18 -1.27
C ARG A 551 22.52 15.92 -2.29
N TRP A 552 23.17 14.75 -2.21
CA TRP A 552 24.23 14.35 -3.16
C TRP A 552 24.35 12.83 -3.26
N VAL A 553 25.09 12.39 -4.27
CA VAL A 553 25.59 11.03 -4.38
C VAL A 553 27.11 11.07 -4.19
N GLU A 554 27.63 10.25 -3.30
CA GLU A 554 29.06 10.24 -3.00
C GLU A 554 29.88 9.88 -4.25
N GLY A 555 30.85 10.74 -4.58
CA GLY A 555 31.78 10.52 -5.70
C GLY A 555 31.24 10.79 -7.10
N GLU A 556 29.95 11.13 -7.29
CA GLU A 556 29.35 11.32 -8.62
C GLU A 556 29.30 12.78 -9.09
N GLY A 557 29.61 13.74 -8.21
CA GLY A 557 29.58 15.17 -8.56
C GLY A 557 28.19 15.75 -8.84
N HIS A 558 27.14 15.04 -8.44
CA HIS A 558 25.76 15.52 -8.50
C HIS A 558 25.37 16.10 -7.15
N ASP A 559 25.18 17.43 -7.11
CA ASP A 559 24.79 18.17 -5.92
C ASP A 559 23.46 18.89 -6.13
N VAL A 560 22.60 18.84 -5.12
CA VAL A 560 21.31 19.54 -5.12
C VAL A 560 21.13 20.29 -3.79
N ILE A 561 20.80 21.57 -3.87
CA ILE A 561 20.34 22.38 -2.73
C ILE A 561 18.84 22.60 -2.87
N VAL A 562 18.09 22.15 -1.87
CA VAL A 562 16.64 22.38 -1.76
C VAL A 562 16.41 23.49 -0.75
N VAL A 563 15.56 24.46 -1.07
CA VAL A 563 15.18 25.57 -0.18
C VAL A 563 13.66 25.64 -0.08
N ALA A 564 13.12 25.49 1.12
CA ALA A 564 11.72 25.73 1.45
C ALA A 564 11.57 27.06 2.18
N HIS A 565 10.58 27.86 1.78
CA HIS A 565 10.27 29.16 2.36
C HIS A 565 8.76 29.29 2.61
N LEU A 566 8.35 29.62 3.82
CA LEU A 566 6.96 29.68 4.27
C LEU A 566 6.54 31.08 4.79
N ALA A 567 7.25 32.16 4.41
CA ALA A 567 6.75 33.51 4.61
C ALA A 567 5.80 33.94 3.47
N ASN A 568 4.83 34.77 3.79
CA ASN A 568 3.81 35.24 2.84
C ASN A 568 4.31 36.36 1.91
N PHE A 569 5.60 36.62 1.87
CA PHE A 569 6.26 37.61 1.02
C PHE A 569 7.58 37.08 0.45
N THR A 570 7.97 37.61 -0.70
CA THR A 570 9.23 37.26 -1.36
C THR A 570 10.43 37.87 -0.64
N ARG A 571 11.49 37.09 -0.41
CA ARG A 571 12.78 37.57 0.07
C ARG A 571 13.76 37.71 -1.08
N VAL A 572 14.28 38.90 -1.28
CA VAL A 572 15.28 39.19 -2.31
C VAL A 572 16.65 39.26 -1.68
N GLY A 573 17.65 38.62 -2.29
CA GLY A 573 19.04 38.66 -1.84
C GLY A 573 19.30 37.83 -0.57
N TYR A 574 18.50 36.80 -0.29
CA TYR A 574 18.72 35.94 0.86
C TYR A 574 19.90 34.99 0.61
N ARG A 575 20.94 35.08 1.46
CA ARG A 575 22.15 34.26 1.21
C ARG A 575 22.05 32.87 1.77
N ILE A 576 22.34 31.89 0.89
CA ILE A 576 22.41 30.47 1.21
C ILE A 576 23.81 29.94 0.87
N GLY A 577 24.35 29.02 1.69
CA GLY A 577 25.60 28.32 1.41
C GLY A 577 25.42 27.28 0.31
N PHE A 578 26.45 27.13 -0.54
CA PHE A 578 26.51 26.14 -1.62
C PHE A 578 27.81 25.32 -1.52
N PRO A 579 27.80 24.02 -1.86
CA PRO A 579 28.99 23.15 -1.78
C PRO A 579 30.19 23.65 -2.57
N GLY A 580 29.97 24.37 -3.68
CA GLY A 580 31.03 24.93 -4.52
C GLY A 580 30.63 26.23 -5.19
N GLY A 581 31.66 27.05 -5.52
CA GLY A 581 31.48 28.29 -6.26
C GLY A 581 31.14 28.08 -7.73
N GLY A 582 30.62 29.13 -8.39
CA GLY A 582 30.24 29.11 -9.80
C GLY A 582 28.74 28.96 -10.04
N ASP A 583 28.36 28.53 -11.23
CA ASP A 583 26.96 28.45 -11.67
C ASP A 583 26.21 27.29 -11.03
N TRP A 584 25.01 27.59 -10.49
CA TRP A 584 24.02 26.68 -10.00
C TRP A 584 22.70 26.93 -10.72
N ARG A 585 22.14 25.89 -11.38
CA ARG A 585 20.88 26.02 -12.11
C ARG A 585 19.71 25.92 -11.14
N GLU A 586 18.75 26.86 -11.23
CA GLU A 586 17.43 26.72 -10.63
C GLU A 586 16.64 25.72 -11.50
N VAL A 587 16.64 24.44 -11.10
CA VAL A 587 16.00 23.35 -11.85
C VAL A 587 14.55 23.17 -11.48
N PHE A 588 14.10 23.74 -10.39
CA PHE A 588 12.72 23.72 -9.94
C PHE A 588 12.36 24.94 -9.09
N ASN A 589 11.16 25.49 -9.33
CA ASN A 589 10.60 26.61 -8.59
C ASN A 589 9.08 26.44 -8.51
N SER A 590 8.53 26.16 -7.32
CA SER A 590 7.11 25.87 -7.13
C SER A 590 6.19 27.06 -7.44
N ASP A 591 6.70 28.30 -7.47
CA ASP A 591 5.91 29.50 -7.78
C ASP A 591 5.48 29.56 -9.26
N VAL A 592 6.19 28.85 -10.16
CA VAL A 592 5.84 28.74 -11.58
C VAL A 592 4.44 28.13 -11.80
N TYR A 593 3.99 27.29 -10.89
CA TYR A 593 2.73 26.55 -10.97
C TYR A 593 1.53 27.28 -10.38
N GLU A 594 1.72 28.53 -9.95
CA GLU A 594 0.60 29.40 -9.60
C GLU A 594 -0.04 29.98 -10.87
N ASN A 595 -1.21 29.47 -11.24
CA ASN A 595 -1.86 29.81 -12.52
C ASN A 595 -0.94 29.57 -13.73
N TRP A 596 -0.52 28.33 -13.88
CA TRP A 596 0.44 27.92 -14.92
C TRP A 596 0.17 28.51 -16.33
N VAL A 597 1.10 29.22 -17.00
CA VAL A 597 2.41 29.65 -16.47
C VAL A 597 2.20 30.92 -15.64
N ASN A 598 2.79 31.00 -14.44
CA ASN A 598 2.68 32.19 -13.60
C ASN A 598 3.40 33.39 -14.24
N ALA A 599 2.63 34.36 -14.75
CA ALA A 599 3.19 35.58 -15.33
C ALA A 599 3.88 36.48 -14.30
N GLY A 600 3.54 36.32 -13.02
CA GLY A 600 4.13 37.05 -11.89
C GLY A 600 5.19 36.27 -11.12
N VAL A 601 5.70 35.15 -11.70
CA VAL A 601 6.69 34.30 -11.03
C VAL A 601 7.88 35.06 -10.50
N MET A 602 8.21 34.83 -9.23
CA MET A 602 9.42 35.30 -8.60
C MET A 602 10.46 34.16 -8.59
N GLY A 603 11.74 34.50 -8.84
CA GLY A 603 12.79 33.46 -8.89
C GLY A 603 14.12 34.03 -9.32
N ASN A 604 15.06 33.18 -9.72
CA ASN A 604 16.44 33.54 -9.97
C ASN A 604 16.81 33.52 -11.47
N GLY A 605 15.81 33.56 -12.35
CA GLY A 605 16.03 33.54 -13.80
C GLY A 605 16.71 32.28 -14.32
N GLY A 606 16.48 31.14 -13.66
CA GLY A 606 17.00 29.83 -14.03
C GLY A 606 18.41 29.52 -13.50
N ARG A 607 19.10 30.45 -12.82
CA ARG A 607 20.43 30.20 -12.23
C ARG A 607 20.80 31.18 -11.14
N VAL A 608 21.77 30.82 -10.30
CA VAL A 608 22.49 31.67 -9.39
C VAL A 608 23.99 31.44 -9.51
N VAL A 609 24.78 32.45 -9.21
CA VAL A 609 26.24 32.32 -9.15
C VAL A 609 26.68 32.33 -7.68
N ALA A 610 27.28 31.23 -7.24
CA ALA A 610 27.82 31.14 -5.89
C ALA A 610 29.24 31.72 -5.85
N ASP A 611 29.41 32.76 -5.04
CA ASP A 611 30.72 33.38 -4.78
C ASP A 611 31.51 32.53 -3.78
N LEU A 612 32.84 32.65 -3.79
CA LEU A 612 33.71 32.02 -2.79
C LEU A 612 33.67 32.77 -1.45
N GLN A 613 32.46 32.97 -0.93
CA GLN A 613 32.19 33.52 0.40
C GLN A 613 31.67 32.40 1.29
N PRO A 614 32.43 31.94 2.29
CA PRO A 614 32.01 30.86 3.17
C PRO A 614 30.72 31.18 3.93
N LEU A 615 29.77 30.26 3.92
CA LEU A 615 28.50 30.36 4.65
C LEU A 615 27.91 28.99 4.92
N HIS A 616 27.24 28.80 6.06
CA HIS A 616 26.53 27.58 6.44
C HIS A 616 27.40 26.28 6.38
N GLY A 617 28.72 26.45 6.62
CA GLY A 617 29.68 25.36 6.59
C GLY A 617 30.09 24.89 5.19
N PHE A 618 29.83 25.70 4.17
CA PHE A 618 30.36 25.56 2.81
C PHE A 618 31.34 26.71 2.50
N ASN A 619 32.19 26.51 1.48
CA ASN A 619 33.18 27.49 1.05
C ASN A 619 32.61 28.56 0.09
N ALA A 620 31.38 28.39 -0.34
CA ALA A 620 30.70 29.29 -1.27
C ALA A 620 29.28 29.60 -0.81
N SER A 621 28.73 30.72 -1.31
CA SER A 621 27.34 31.10 -1.05
C SER A 621 26.80 31.95 -2.20
N ALA A 622 25.48 31.99 -2.35
CA ALA A 622 24.78 32.83 -3.32
C ALA A 622 23.67 33.63 -2.66
N ALA A 623 23.44 34.84 -3.17
CA ALA A 623 22.23 35.62 -2.90
C ALA A 623 21.10 35.10 -3.80
N VAL A 624 20.01 34.60 -3.21
CA VAL A 624 18.88 34.03 -3.92
C VAL A 624 17.59 34.81 -3.69
N VAL A 625 16.68 34.75 -4.63
CA VAL A 625 15.29 35.18 -4.46
C VAL A 625 14.48 33.97 -3.99
N LEU A 626 13.80 34.10 -2.85
CA LEU A 626 12.91 33.09 -2.30
C LEU A 626 11.48 33.60 -2.44
N PRO A 627 10.68 33.05 -3.39
CA PRO A 627 9.28 33.44 -3.53
C PRO A 627 8.47 33.11 -2.27
N ALA A 628 7.36 33.81 -2.08
CA ALA A 628 6.46 33.56 -0.96
C ALA A 628 5.90 32.13 -1.02
N ASN A 629 5.86 31.41 0.11
CA ASN A 629 5.35 30.03 0.23
C ASN A 629 5.85 29.13 -0.92
N SER A 630 7.17 28.98 -1.05
CA SER A 630 7.78 28.27 -2.18
C SER A 630 8.79 27.20 -1.78
N LEU A 631 8.98 26.26 -2.69
CA LEU A 631 10.08 25.31 -2.67
C LEU A 631 10.88 25.46 -3.96
N MET A 632 12.19 25.55 -3.81
CA MET A 632 13.13 25.71 -4.90
C MET A 632 14.21 24.64 -4.87
N VAL A 633 14.70 24.23 -6.03
CA VAL A 633 15.76 23.25 -6.17
C VAL A 633 16.85 23.81 -7.09
N PHE A 634 18.06 23.88 -6.56
CA PHE A 634 19.26 24.26 -7.30
C PHE A 634 20.15 23.03 -7.50
N ALA A 635 20.65 22.83 -8.70
CA ALA A 635 21.49 21.67 -9.06
C ALA A 635 22.74 22.11 -9.82
N ARG A 636 23.80 21.30 -9.65
CA ARG A 636 25.05 21.46 -10.37
C ARG A 636 25.49 20.14 -10.99
#